data_d91c81812dee4259fc59d49db9207499
#
_entry.id   d91c81812dee4259fc59d49db9207499
#
_cell.length_a   1.000
_cell.length_b   1.000
_cell.length_c   1.000
_cell.angle_alpha   90.00
_cell.angle_beta   90.00
_cell.angle_gamma   90.00
#
_symmetry.space_group_name_H-M   'P 1'
#
loop_
_entity.id
_entity.type
_entity.pdbx_description
1 polymer ?
#
loop_
_entity_poly.entity_id
_entity_poly.type
_entity_poly.pdbx_seq_one_letter_code
_entity_poly.pdbx_strand_id
1 'polypeptide(L)'
;MSFTKETIDLSGLNNNQIKSKLSELNIALTPEEGIKIQEEMLGRPASIAELVLFSIQGSEHCSYKSSRNHLKQFITEGPDVVLGAKEDAGVVAIAKDNSGKRWCIVMSHESHNHPSQIVPYEGAATGVGGNVRDVLCMGAEVIACSDSFRFGDINHNKTKWIHDGVVAGVAGYGNPLGIPNIGGDIYYNSGYNDNCLVTLVTLGIVREDHIIHSYAPKNSDGYDLILIGKPTDNSGFGGASFASLELEEEKKEQNKGAVQEPNAFLERHLLKSTYALFEYFQKNNLCEKVGFKDLGAGGVACASVELAETSGYGSEVWLDNVHIGMEDLHPSVYLCSETQERFMWVCPPSLTPKIIDHYNTKFDLPTVSSGAKASVIGKIRNNKNYVVHNGDEKIVDALAEEVTKGFLYDRKSERPNHNFQEPNIPTPDNFNKILMDMLSHENIASKSVVYESYDKQVQGRTIIEAGMSDAGVMAPFNSEKYPKEIQNVGIALSTDHNPNQSKINPYLGGVNATLESMRNVASVGATPHAMSDCLCFGNPEKPHQMWEFVEAVRGVSDTCKKMKLKEHPDSPTPIIAGNVSFYNESKSGSIPPSPIVSCLGKINDISNVVTMSFKSPASKIFMIGKRKDELGGSLYYSLHKELGANVPNPNIDEVKGQIYAITDSIDNNLINACHDISDGGVAIALSEMTFENNIGCSVNISGKLSVEKLLFSETGGFIIEVIDSNVDAIKKIFQNCNLGIDLIGETTKEKYIKMNDKIDLSTEEAKKLWLNGLRDKIK
;
A
#
# COMPACT_ATOMS: atom_id res chain seq x y z
N MET A 1 -21.77 -36.13 4.82
CA MET A 1 -22.66 -36.30 3.63
C MET A 1 -21.77 -36.32 2.38
N SER A 2 -21.98 -37.25 1.44
CA SER A 2 -21.29 -37.17 0.15
C SER A 2 -21.99 -36.07 -0.66
N PHE A 3 -21.33 -34.95 -0.87
CA PHE A 3 -21.82 -33.93 -1.78
C PHE A 3 -21.62 -34.43 -3.22
N THR A 4 -22.72 -34.72 -3.92
CA THR A 4 -22.71 -35.05 -5.32
C THR A 4 -22.51 -33.80 -6.17
N LYS A 5 -21.90 -33.92 -7.35
CA LYS A 5 -21.73 -32.82 -8.30
C LYS A 5 -23.10 -32.25 -8.68
N GLU A 6 -23.46 -31.11 -8.07
CA GLU A 6 -24.66 -30.37 -8.45
C GLU A 6 -24.31 -29.40 -9.61
N THR A 7 -25.03 -29.57 -10.73
CA THR A 7 -24.89 -28.72 -11.91
C THR A 7 -26.10 -27.79 -12.04
N ILE A 8 -25.80 -26.56 -12.47
CA ILE A 8 -26.79 -25.51 -12.71
C ILE A 8 -26.89 -25.25 -14.21
N ASP A 9 -28.07 -25.50 -14.77
CA ASP A 9 -28.36 -25.12 -16.15
C ASP A 9 -29.08 -23.76 -16.18
N LEU A 10 -28.47 -22.81 -16.85
CA LEU A 10 -28.98 -21.44 -17.04
C LEU A 10 -29.69 -21.28 -18.40
N SER A 11 -29.66 -22.29 -19.26
CA SER A 11 -30.25 -22.25 -20.59
C SER A 11 -31.75 -21.99 -20.54
N GLY A 12 -32.23 -21.05 -21.36
CA GLY A 12 -33.66 -20.75 -21.47
C GLY A 12 -34.25 -19.95 -20.31
N LEU A 13 -33.45 -19.60 -19.30
CA LEU A 13 -33.86 -18.70 -18.23
C LEU A 13 -33.71 -17.22 -18.64
N ASN A 14 -34.62 -16.35 -18.19
CA ASN A 14 -34.44 -14.92 -18.33
C ASN A 14 -33.55 -14.35 -17.22
N ASN A 15 -33.03 -13.11 -17.40
CA ASN A 15 -32.09 -12.47 -16.49
C ASN A 15 -32.58 -12.43 -15.03
N ASN A 16 -33.89 -12.22 -14.79
CA ASN A 16 -34.41 -12.20 -13.43
C ASN A 16 -34.39 -13.60 -12.77
N GLN A 17 -34.68 -14.63 -13.54
CA GLN A 17 -34.62 -16.02 -13.07
C GLN A 17 -33.17 -16.46 -12.76
N ILE A 18 -32.25 -16.08 -13.65
CA ILE A 18 -30.81 -16.34 -13.43
C ILE A 18 -30.32 -15.61 -12.18
N LYS A 19 -30.65 -14.33 -12.05
CA LYS A 19 -30.29 -13.52 -10.88
C LYS A 19 -30.83 -14.11 -9.58
N SER A 20 -32.10 -14.55 -9.56
CA SER A 20 -32.69 -15.23 -8.38
C SER A 20 -31.91 -16.49 -8.03
N LYS A 21 -31.63 -17.33 -9.03
CA LYS A 21 -30.94 -18.61 -8.82
C LYS A 21 -29.51 -18.46 -8.31
N LEU A 22 -28.76 -17.50 -8.86
CA LEU A 22 -27.40 -17.17 -8.39
C LEU A 22 -27.44 -16.58 -6.97
N SER A 23 -28.39 -15.72 -6.67
CA SER A 23 -28.58 -15.11 -5.36
C SER A 23 -28.95 -16.13 -4.28
N GLU A 24 -29.79 -17.12 -4.60
CA GLU A 24 -30.15 -18.23 -3.69
C GLU A 24 -28.93 -19.05 -3.27
N LEU A 25 -27.90 -19.11 -4.12
CA LEU A 25 -26.63 -19.80 -3.88
C LEU A 25 -25.53 -18.87 -3.34
N ASN A 26 -25.84 -17.61 -3.08
CA ASN A 26 -24.88 -16.56 -2.69
C ASN A 26 -23.71 -16.40 -3.68
N ILE A 27 -23.97 -16.53 -4.98
CA ILE A 27 -22.98 -16.39 -6.05
C ILE A 27 -23.08 -14.96 -6.64
N ALA A 28 -22.01 -14.19 -6.54
CA ALA A 28 -21.95 -12.79 -6.96
C ALA A 28 -21.57 -12.64 -8.44
N LEU A 29 -22.33 -13.26 -9.33
CA LEU A 29 -22.23 -13.12 -10.79
C LEU A 29 -23.42 -12.36 -11.35
N THR A 30 -23.20 -11.57 -12.40
CA THR A 30 -24.30 -11.04 -13.21
C THR A 30 -24.92 -12.16 -14.07
N PRO A 31 -26.19 -12.02 -14.52
CA PRO A 31 -26.78 -12.98 -15.44
C PRO A 31 -25.95 -13.18 -16.70
N GLU A 32 -25.38 -12.12 -17.24
CA GLU A 32 -24.55 -12.15 -18.44
C GLU A 32 -23.24 -12.93 -18.21
N GLU A 33 -22.60 -12.74 -17.04
CA GLU A 33 -21.41 -13.48 -16.65
C GLU A 33 -21.74 -14.98 -16.48
N GLY A 34 -22.85 -15.31 -15.83
CA GLY A 34 -23.29 -16.70 -15.67
C GLY A 34 -23.52 -17.42 -16.99
N ILE A 35 -24.22 -16.78 -17.95
CA ILE A 35 -24.42 -17.31 -19.30
C ILE A 35 -23.10 -17.47 -20.03
N LYS A 36 -22.21 -16.50 -19.97
CA LYS A 36 -20.90 -16.55 -20.61
C LYS A 36 -20.06 -17.71 -20.10
N ILE A 37 -20.06 -17.95 -18.78
CA ILE A 37 -19.37 -19.10 -18.18
C ILE A 37 -19.93 -20.40 -18.76
N GLN A 38 -21.24 -20.56 -18.79
CA GLN A 38 -21.86 -21.78 -19.27
C GLN A 38 -21.65 -22.02 -20.76
N GLU A 39 -21.89 -21.01 -21.62
CA GLU A 39 -21.96 -21.17 -23.07
C GLU A 39 -20.59 -21.01 -23.74
N GLU A 40 -19.78 -20.01 -23.31
CA GLU A 40 -18.52 -19.70 -24.00
C GLU A 40 -17.31 -20.38 -23.33
N MET A 41 -17.21 -20.35 -21.98
CA MET A 41 -16.03 -20.85 -21.28
C MET A 41 -16.08 -22.37 -21.06
N LEU A 42 -17.23 -22.92 -20.64
CA LEU A 42 -17.37 -24.35 -20.33
C LEU A 42 -18.02 -25.15 -21.45
N GLY A 43 -18.91 -24.56 -22.26
CA GLY A 43 -19.70 -25.23 -23.29
C GLY A 43 -20.70 -26.27 -22.74
N ARG A 44 -21.06 -26.17 -21.44
CA ARG A 44 -21.93 -27.08 -20.68
C ARG A 44 -22.46 -26.41 -19.43
N PRO A 45 -23.54 -26.96 -18.80
CA PRO A 45 -23.95 -26.52 -17.49
C PRO A 45 -22.79 -26.57 -16.48
N ALA A 46 -22.66 -25.49 -15.68
CA ALA A 46 -21.61 -25.35 -14.69
C ALA A 46 -21.96 -26.09 -13.40
N SER A 47 -20.97 -26.61 -12.68
CA SER A 47 -21.15 -27.05 -11.30
C SER A 47 -21.27 -25.82 -10.37
N ILE A 48 -21.85 -26.02 -9.16
CA ILE A 48 -21.85 -24.96 -8.13
C ILE A 48 -20.42 -24.53 -7.81
N ALA A 49 -19.47 -25.47 -7.69
CA ALA A 49 -18.06 -25.16 -7.43
C ALA A 49 -17.43 -24.29 -8.54
N GLU A 50 -17.76 -24.56 -9.81
CA GLU A 50 -17.32 -23.74 -10.94
C GLU A 50 -17.92 -22.33 -10.89
N LEU A 51 -19.22 -22.18 -10.63
CA LEU A 51 -19.84 -20.86 -10.53
C LEU A 51 -19.25 -20.04 -9.36
N VAL A 52 -18.99 -20.66 -8.21
CA VAL A 52 -18.33 -20.03 -7.07
C VAL A 52 -16.90 -19.62 -7.46
N LEU A 53 -16.13 -20.52 -8.06
CA LEU A 53 -14.78 -20.24 -8.53
C LEU A 53 -14.73 -19.05 -9.48
N PHE A 54 -15.55 -19.05 -10.53
CA PHE A 54 -15.62 -17.97 -11.52
C PHE A 54 -16.14 -16.66 -10.90
N SER A 55 -17.01 -16.72 -9.90
CA SER A 55 -17.49 -15.55 -9.16
C SER A 55 -16.35 -14.87 -8.41
N ILE A 56 -15.49 -15.63 -7.77
CA ILE A 56 -14.35 -15.12 -7.00
C ILE A 56 -13.24 -14.64 -7.94
N GLN A 57 -12.78 -15.48 -8.85
CA GLN A 57 -11.72 -15.15 -9.81
C GLN A 57 -12.14 -14.04 -10.80
N GLY A 58 -13.42 -13.99 -11.16
CA GLY A 58 -13.99 -12.93 -11.98
C GLY A 58 -14.43 -11.70 -11.21
N SER A 59 -14.20 -11.63 -9.89
CA SER A 59 -14.49 -10.44 -9.09
C SER A 59 -13.64 -9.24 -9.52
N GLU A 60 -14.04 -8.03 -9.16
CA GLU A 60 -13.24 -6.84 -9.44
C GLU A 60 -11.86 -6.92 -8.77
N HIS A 61 -11.82 -7.46 -7.56
CA HIS A 61 -10.60 -7.59 -6.77
C HIS A 61 -9.58 -8.53 -7.43
N CYS A 62 -9.99 -9.72 -7.89
CA CYS A 62 -9.05 -10.70 -8.48
C CYS A 62 -8.71 -10.41 -9.94
N SER A 63 -9.68 -9.96 -10.74
CA SER A 63 -9.51 -9.87 -12.20
C SER A 63 -9.22 -8.46 -12.72
N TYR A 64 -9.36 -7.43 -11.88
CA TYR A 64 -9.23 -6.02 -12.29
C TYR A 64 -10.11 -5.70 -13.51
N LYS A 65 -11.33 -6.26 -13.53
CA LYS A 65 -12.19 -6.28 -14.72
C LYS A 65 -12.57 -4.91 -15.26
N SER A 66 -12.63 -3.88 -14.42
CA SER A 66 -12.93 -2.50 -14.80
C SER A 66 -11.69 -1.60 -14.91
N SER A 67 -10.59 -1.94 -14.25
CA SER A 67 -9.38 -1.07 -14.13
C SER A 67 -8.25 -1.44 -15.07
N ARG A 68 -8.09 -2.73 -15.40
CA ARG A 68 -6.93 -3.28 -16.16
C ARG A 68 -6.53 -2.47 -17.38
N ASN A 69 -7.50 -1.97 -18.17
CA ASN A 69 -7.19 -1.19 -19.36
C ASN A 69 -6.58 0.17 -19.07
N HIS A 70 -6.92 0.78 -17.93
CA HIS A 70 -6.40 2.09 -17.52
C HIS A 70 -5.02 1.99 -16.88
N LEU A 71 -4.74 0.86 -16.18
CA LEU A 71 -3.44 0.61 -15.54
C LEU A 71 -2.31 0.38 -16.56
N LYS A 72 -2.62 -0.01 -17.79
CA LYS A 72 -1.63 -0.18 -18.88
C LYS A 72 -0.81 1.07 -19.19
N GLN A 73 -1.25 2.25 -18.74
CA GLN A 73 -0.49 3.50 -18.91
C GLN A 73 0.68 3.64 -17.93
N PHE A 74 0.73 2.85 -16.86
CA PHE A 74 1.83 2.85 -15.90
C PHE A 74 3.10 2.28 -16.53
N ILE A 75 4.23 2.86 -16.15
CA ILE A 75 5.55 2.34 -16.52
C ILE A 75 5.98 1.39 -15.39
N THR A 76 6.01 0.10 -15.67
CA THR A 76 6.34 -0.95 -14.70
C THR A 76 7.73 -1.55 -14.90
N GLU A 77 8.47 -1.05 -15.86
CA GLU A 77 9.81 -1.50 -16.21
C GLU A 77 10.81 -0.34 -16.13
N GLY A 78 12.08 -0.66 -15.92
CA GLY A 78 13.14 0.34 -15.82
C GLY A 78 14.50 -0.32 -15.61
N PRO A 79 15.61 0.46 -15.63
CA PRO A 79 16.97 -0.08 -15.54
C PRO A 79 17.23 -0.94 -14.30
N ASP A 80 16.68 -0.53 -13.17
CA ASP A 80 16.86 -1.22 -11.88
C ASP A 80 15.69 -2.14 -11.53
N VAL A 81 14.61 -2.15 -12.33
CA VAL A 81 13.49 -3.07 -12.12
C VAL A 81 13.91 -4.48 -12.52
N VAL A 82 13.86 -5.40 -11.57
CA VAL A 82 14.08 -6.83 -11.79
C VAL A 82 12.77 -7.51 -12.14
N LEU A 83 11.71 -7.12 -11.44
CA LEU A 83 10.36 -7.58 -11.67
C LEU A 83 9.38 -6.42 -11.41
N GLY A 84 8.62 -6.03 -12.41
CA GLY A 84 7.53 -5.06 -12.29
C GLY A 84 6.27 -5.68 -11.71
N ALA A 85 5.14 -4.98 -11.85
CA ALA A 85 3.83 -5.43 -11.35
C ALA A 85 3.28 -6.63 -12.16
N LYS A 86 3.85 -7.80 -12.00
CA LYS A 86 3.51 -9.04 -12.73
C LYS A 86 3.26 -10.25 -11.84
N GLU A 87 3.75 -10.21 -10.61
CA GLU A 87 3.63 -11.28 -9.60
C GLU A 87 3.10 -10.68 -8.29
N ASP A 88 3.17 -11.41 -7.19
CA ASP A 88 2.62 -10.99 -5.89
C ASP A 88 3.26 -9.70 -5.36
N ALA A 89 4.53 -9.43 -5.71
CA ALA A 89 5.22 -8.19 -5.36
C ALA A 89 6.21 -7.75 -6.44
N GLY A 90 6.49 -6.45 -6.51
CA GLY A 90 7.52 -5.89 -7.38
C GLY A 90 8.92 -6.00 -6.78
N VAL A 91 9.93 -6.04 -7.64
CA VAL A 91 11.34 -6.19 -7.24
C VAL A 91 12.22 -5.15 -7.94
N VAL A 92 12.93 -4.33 -7.17
CA VAL A 92 13.84 -3.30 -7.69
C VAL A 92 15.22 -3.40 -7.04
N ALA A 93 16.28 -3.35 -7.85
CA ALA A 93 17.66 -3.37 -7.38
C ALA A 93 18.05 -2.01 -6.77
N ILE A 94 18.67 -2.04 -5.58
CA ILE A 94 19.16 -0.81 -4.92
C ILE A 94 20.67 -0.81 -4.70
N ALA A 95 21.31 -1.97 -4.79
CA ALA A 95 22.75 -2.11 -4.61
C ALA A 95 23.30 -3.22 -5.51
N LYS A 96 24.61 -3.15 -5.77
CA LYS A 96 25.35 -4.17 -6.48
C LYS A 96 26.64 -4.47 -5.71
N ASP A 97 26.90 -5.73 -5.43
CA ASP A 97 28.13 -6.15 -4.75
C ASP A 97 29.32 -6.25 -5.71
N ASN A 98 30.52 -6.43 -5.15
CA ASN A 98 31.77 -6.55 -5.92
C ASN A 98 31.81 -7.78 -6.83
N SER A 99 30.95 -8.79 -6.60
CA SER A 99 30.78 -9.93 -7.50
C SER A 99 29.85 -9.65 -8.69
N GLY A 100 29.25 -8.48 -8.72
CA GLY A 100 28.31 -8.04 -9.76
C GLY A 100 26.86 -8.47 -9.51
N LYS A 101 26.54 -9.05 -8.35
CA LYS A 101 25.17 -9.47 -7.99
C LYS A 101 24.35 -8.29 -7.52
N ARG A 102 23.11 -8.17 -8.00
CA ARG A 102 22.15 -7.15 -7.57
C ARG A 102 21.44 -7.58 -6.28
N TRP A 103 21.34 -6.62 -5.36
CA TRP A 103 20.58 -6.75 -4.13
C TRP A 103 19.35 -5.85 -4.20
N CYS A 104 18.21 -6.43 -3.94
CA CYS A 104 16.92 -5.86 -4.31
C CYS A 104 16.04 -5.63 -3.09
N ILE A 105 15.15 -4.63 -3.20
CA ILE A 105 13.96 -4.48 -2.40
C ILE A 105 12.79 -5.12 -3.12
N VAL A 106 12.04 -5.94 -2.40
CA VAL A 106 10.72 -6.44 -2.78
C VAL A 106 9.69 -5.55 -2.14
N MET A 107 8.68 -5.12 -2.87
CA MET A 107 7.64 -4.21 -2.39
C MET A 107 6.27 -4.69 -2.82
N SER A 108 5.35 -4.81 -1.85
CA SER A 108 3.91 -5.01 -2.07
C SER A 108 3.14 -3.85 -1.45
N HIS A 109 2.01 -3.48 -2.03
CA HIS A 109 1.11 -2.44 -1.53
C HIS A 109 -0.34 -2.91 -1.71
N GLU A 110 -1.02 -3.19 -0.61
CA GLU A 110 -2.33 -3.83 -0.59
C GLU A 110 -3.34 -3.03 0.24
N SER A 111 -4.63 -3.34 0.06
CA SER A 111 -5.74 -2.76 0.82
C SER A 111 -6.62 -3.82 1.48
N HIS A 112 -7.12 -3.51 2.67
CA HIS A 112 -8.08 -4.35 3.40
C HIS A 112 -9.22 -3.51 3.99
N ASN A 113 -9.93 -2.77 3.11
CA ASN A 113 -10.87 -1.70 3.46
C ASN A 113 -12.19 -2.24 4.06
N HIS A 114 -12.97 -3.00 3.26
CA HIS A 114 -14.29 -3.52 3.65
C HIS A 114 -14.24 -4.39 4.92
N PRO A 115 -13.31 -5.35 5.06
CA PRO A 115 -13.21 -6.12 6.29
C PRO A 115 -12.91 -5.25 7.51
N SER A 116 -12.02 -4.26 7.39
CA SER A 116 -11.66 -3.35 8.49
C SER A 116 -12.80 -2.44 8.90
N GLN A 117 -13.73 -2.09 8.01
CA GLN A 117 -14.94 -1.35 8.35
C GLN A 117 -15.91 -2.16 9.23
N ILE A 118 -15.92 -3.49 9.08
CA ILE A 118 -16.88 -4.39 9.74
C ILE A 118 -16.30 -4.99 11.02
N VAL A 119 -15.07 -5.49 10.95
CA VAL A 119 -14.32 -6.12 12.06
C VAL A 119 -12.90 -5.53 12.06
N PRO A 120 -12.71 -4.34 12.66
CA PRO A 120 -11.50 -3.54 12.46
C PRO A 120 -10.20 -4.25 12.84
N TYR A 121 -10.18 -5.00 13.95
CA TYR A 121 -8.97 -5.70 14.39
C TYR A 121 -8.57 -6.80 13.41
N GLU A 122 -9.49 -7.74 13.13
CA GLU A 122 -9.24 -8.87 12.26
C GLU A 122 -8.98 -8.42 10.82
N GLY A 123 -9.73 -7.41 10.36
CA GLY A 123 -9.55 -6.82 9.04
C GLY A 123 -8.16 -6.23 8.85
N ALA A 124 -7.69 -5.41 9.78
CA ALA A 124 -6.36 -4.79 9.69
C ALA A 124 -5.23 -5.79 9.91
N ALA A 125 -5.39 -6.73 10.86
CA ALA A 125 -4.42 -7.80 11.12
C ALA A 125 -4.23 -8.68 9.87
N THR A 126 -5.32 -9.08 9.21
CA THR A 126 -5.28 -9.83 7.95
C THR A 126 -4.61 -9.03 6.83
N GLY A 127 -4.86 -7.72 6.75
CA GLY A 127 -4.19 -6.84 5.78
C GLY A 127 -2.67 -6.87 5.93
N VAL A 128 -2.14 -6.82 7.17
CA VAL A 128 -0.70 -6.99 7.44
C VAL A 128 -0.24 -8.37 6.98
N GLY A 129 -0.98 -9.43 7.37
CA GLY A 129 -0.62 -10.82 7.06
C GLY A 129 -0.52 -11.09 5.56
N GLY A 130 -1.54 -10.70 4.78
CA GLY A 130 -1.57 -10.88 3.34
C GLY A 130 -0.41 -10.17 2.65
N ASN A 131 -0.20 -8.91 2.98
CA ASN A 131 0.87 -8.11 2.38
C ASN A 131 2.29 -8.64 2.73
N VAL A 132 2.48 -9.18 3.95
CA VAL A 132 3.73 -9.85 4.36
C VAL A 132 3.94 -11.13 3.57
N ARG A 133 2.88 -11.92 3.33
CA ARG A 133 2.96 -13.15 2.55
C ARG A 133 3.35 -12.93 1.10
N ASP A 134 2.82 -11.88 0.45
CA ASP A 134 3.20 -11.50 -0.92
C ASP A 134 4.71 -11.31 -1.04
N VAL A 135 5.29 -10.52 -0.13
CA VAL A 135 6.73 -10.25 -0.12
C VAL A 135 7.54 -11.51 0.17
N LEU A 136 7.08 -12.35 1.11
CA LEU A 136 7.72 -13.63 1.42
C LEU A 136 7.74 -14.56 0.19
N CYS A 137 6.66 -14.59 -0.58
CA CYS A 137 6.52 -15.48 -1.74
C CYS A 137 7.53 -15.19 -2.86
N MET A 138 8.13 -14.00 -2.86
CA MET A 138 9.24 -13.68 -3.76
C MET A 138 10.61 -14.22 -3.29
N GLY A 139 10.66 -15.08 -2.26
CA GLY A 139 11.92 -15.58 -1.68
C GLY A 139 12.63 -14.56 -0.80
N ALA A 140 11.94 -13.50 -0.37
CA ALA A 140 12.50 -12.36 0.34
C ALA A 140 12.44 -12.50 1.87
N GLU A 141 13.41 -11.91 2.56
CA GLU A 141 13.33 -11.62 4.00
C GLU A 141 12.52 -10.33 4.19
N VAL A 142 11.39 -10.39 4.88
CA VAL A 142 10.55 -9.22 5.19
C VAL A 142 11.25 -8.34 6.22
N ILE A 143 11.42 -7.05 5.92
CA ILE A 143 12.21 -6.14 6.75
C ILE A 143 11.45 -4.95 7.31
N ALA A 144 10.31 -4.56 6.72
CA ALA A 144 9.52 -3.45 7.18
C ALA A 144 8.08 -3.56 6.72
N CYS A 145 7.18 -2.89 7.47
CA CYS A 145 5.87 -2.49 7.01
C CYS A 145 5.65 -0.99 7.24
N SER A 146 4.68 -0.45 6.52
CA SER A 146 4.17 0.91 6.65
C SER A 146 2.67 0.86 6.40
N ASP A 147 1.91 1.69 7.10
CA ASP A 147 0.45 1.71 7.01
C ASP A 147 -0.07 3.09 6.59
N SER A 148 -1.16 3.10 5.83
CA SER A 148 -1.84 4.33 5.47
C SER A 148 -3.34 4.18 5.69
N PHE A 149 -3.90 5.05 6.53
CA PHE A 149 -5.28 4.97 6.96
C PHE A 149 -6.07 6.21 6.55
N ARG A 150 -7.33 5.97 6.17
CA ARG A 150 -8.32 7.02 5.98
C ARG A 150 -9.52 6.70 6.86
N PHE A 151 -9.72 7.52 7.88
CA PHE A 151 -10.80 7.37 8.85
C PHE A 151 -11.86 8.44 8.67
N GLY A 152 -13.07 8.15 9.13
CA GLY A 152 -14.15 9.12 9.21
C GLY A 152 -13.86 10.28 10.20
N ASP A 153 -14.87 11.10 10.46
CA ASP A 153 -14.79 12.15 11.49
C ASP A 153 -14.50 11.53 12.87
N ILE A 154 -13.37 11.90 13.46
CA ILE A 154 -12.90 11.34 14.75
C ILE A 154 -13.81 11.67 15.94
N ASN A 155 -14.72 12.62 15.80
CA ASN A 155 -15.70 12.93 16.84
C ASN A 155 -16.84 11.87 16.92
N HIS A 156 -16.96 11.00 15.93
CA HIS A 156 -17.94 9.90 15.93
C HIS A 156 -17.43 8.68 16.65
N ASN A 157 -18.23 8.12 17.57
CA ASN A 157 -17.86 6.92 18.32
C ASN A 157 -17.54 5.70 17.43
N LYS A 158 -18.23 5.56 16.28
CA LYS A 158 -17.94 4.51 15.30
C LYS A 158 -16.55 4.66 14.71
N THR A 159 -16.14 5.88 14.36
CA THR A 159 -14.78 6.17 13.86
C THR A 159 -13.73 5.85 14.90
N LYS A 160 -13.93 6.24 16.17
CA LYS A 160 -13.00 5.90 17.26
C LYS A 160 -12.84 4.38 17.42
N TRP A 161 -13.95 3.65 17.42
CA TRP A 161 -13.94 2.19 17.52
C TRP A 161 -13.19 1.54 16.35
N ILE A 162 -13.40 2.04 15.12
CA ILE A 162 -12.68 1.56 13.93
C ILE A 162 -11.19 1.88 14.04
N HIS A 163 -10.85 3.12 14.38
CA HIS A 163 -9.47 3.57 14.59
C HIS A 163 -8.73 2.67 15.58
N ASP A 164 -9.30 2.50 16.78
CA ASP A 164 -8.67 1.71 17.85
C ASP A 164 -8.50 0.23 17.42
N GLY A 165 -9.52 -0.34 16.78
CA GLY A 165 -9.46 -1.70 16.28
C GLY A 165 -8.43 -1.90 15.17
N VAL A 166 -8.36 -0.97 14.20
CA VAL A 166 -7.38 -1.02 13.11
C VAL A 166 -5.96 -0.92 13.65
N VAL A 167 -5.67 0.08 14.49
CA VAL A 167 -4.35 0.27 15.11
C VAL A 167 -3.94 -0.95 15.94
N ALA A 168 -4.87 -1.48 16.74
CA ALA A 168 -4.62 -2.68 17.52
C ALA A 168 -4.40 -3.93 16.65
N GLY A 169 -5.11 -4.05 15.52
CA GLY A 169 -4.95 -5.14 14.56
C GLY A 169 -3.58 -5.15 13.90
N VAL A 170 -3.13 -3.98 13.41
CA VAL A 170 -1.78 -3.84 12.84
C VAL A 170 -0.70 -4.16 13.87
N ALA A 171 -0.80 -3.61 15.08
CA ALA A 171 0.13 -3.92 16.18
C ALA A 171 0.10 -5.40 16.56
N GLY A 172 -1.11 -5.96 16.71
CA GLY A 172 -1.33 -7.34 17.16
C GLY A 172 -0.85 -8.39 16.17
N TYR A 173 -0.65 -8.02 14.91
CA TYR A 173 -0.08 -8.91 13.89
C TYR A 173 1.37 -8.59 13.59
N GLY A 174 1.73 -7.33 13.29
CA GLY A 174 3.08 -6.91 12.91
C GLY A 174 4.13 -7.12 14.01
N ASN A 175 3.80 -6.74 15.26
CA ASN A 175 4.73 -6.89 16.39
C ASN A 175 5.13 -8.36 16.66
N PRO A 176 4.18 -9.33 16.76
CA PRO A 176 4.55 -10.74 16.90
C PRO A 176 5.37 -11.30 15.73
N LEU A 177 5.19 -10.79 14.51
CA LEU A 177 6.01 -11.18 13.37
C LEU A 177 7.46 -10.68 13.49
N GLY A 178 7.71 -9.68 14.33
CA GLY A 178 9.01 -9.05 14.48
C GLY A 178 9.39 -8.23 13.24
N ILE A 179 8.41 -7.54 12.65
CA ILE A 179 8.59 -6.65 11.50
C ILE A 179 8.39 -5.22 11.97
N PRO A 180 9.37 -4.31 11.80
CA PRO A 180 9.22 -2.92 12.22
C PRO A 180 8.23 -2.18 11.32
N ASN A 181 7.37 -1.36 11.94
CA ASN A 181 6.59 -0.35 11.24
C ASN A 181 7.42 0.94 11.17
N ILE A 182 7.76 1.39 9.97
CA ILE A 182 8.69 2.50 9.76
C ILE A 182 8.01 3.82 9.41
N GLY A 183 6.70 3.83 9.20
CA GLY A 183 5.97 5.03 8.85
C GLY A 183 4.57 4.75 8.36
N GLY A 184 3.98 5.76 7.74
CA GLY A 184 2.64 5.68 7.20
C GLY A 184 2.03 7.06 7.03
N ASP A 185 0.74 7.09 6.72
CA ASP A 185 -0.02 8.32 6.58
C ASP A 185 -1.45 8.14 7.12
N ILE A 186 -1.96 9.12 7.85
CA ILE A 186 -3.29 9.05 8.45
C ILE A 186 -4.05 10.36 8.20
N TYR A 187 -5.22 10.22 7.59
CA TYR A 187 -6.11 11.35 7.33
C TYR A 187 -7.54 11.07 7.83
N TYR A 188 -8.13 12.06 8.47
CA TYR A 188 -9.51 12.02 8.96
C TYR A 188 -10.39 12.91 8.08
N ASN A 189 -11.46 12.33 7.53
CA ASN A 189 -12.42 13.07 6.71
C ASN A 189 -13.80 12.39 6.79
N SER A 190 -14.86 13.17 6.95
CA SER A 190 -16.22 12.65 7.05
C SER A 190 -16.68 11.81 5.86
N GLY A 191 -16.02 11.94 4.70
CA GLY A 191 -16.27 11.09 3.54
C GLY A 191 -15.94 9.60 3.76
N TYR A 192 -15.21 9.26 4.84
CA TYR A 192 -14.87 7.88 5.21
C TYR A 192 -15.65 7.35 6.41
N ASN A 193 -16.72 8.04 6.87
CA ASN A 193 -17.49 7.66 8.06
C ASN A 193 -18.01 6.20 7.99
N ASP A 194 -18.44 5.78 6.84
CA ASP A 194 -19.06 4.46 6.63
C ASP A 194 -18.20 3.51 5.81
N ASN A 195 -17.02 3.93 5.38
CA ASN A 195 -16.05 3.12 4.68
C ASN A 195 -14.64 3.66 4.90
N CYS A 196 -13.96 3.14 5.93
CA CYS A 196 -12.55 3.45 6.17
C CYS A 196 -11.65 2.84 5.08
N LEU A 197 -10.45 3.38 4.92
CA LEU A 197 -9.41 2.76 4.12
C LEU A 197 -8.27 2.31 5.03
N VAL A 198 -7.83 1.09 4.80
CA VAL A 198 -6.66 0.47 5.45
C VAL A 198 -5.77 -0.06 4.35
N THR A 199 -4.66 0.62 4.10
CA THR A 199 -3.68 0.23 3.08
C THR A 199 -2.33 0.03 3.73
N LEU A 200 -1.56 -0.89 3.19
CA LEU A 200 -0.32 -1.38 3.80
C LEU A 200 0.74 -1.57 2.74
N VAL A 201 1.96 -1.13 3.05
CA VAL A 201 3.15 -1.39 2.24
C VAL A 201 4.06 -2.32 3.03
N THR A 202 4.54 -3.38 2.41
CA THR A 202 5.55 -4.27 3.00
C THR A 202 6.79 -4.29 2.14
N LEU A 203 7.95 -4.24 2.80
CA LEU A 203 9.26 -4.30 2.16
C LEU A 203 10.00 -5.57 2.56
N GLY A 204 10.66 -6.18 1.60
CA GLY A 204 11.58 -7.30 1.80
C GLY A 204 12.89 -7.09 1.08
N ILE A 205 13.87 -7.94 1.40
CA ILE A 205 15.16 -7.97 0.71
C ILE A 205 15.43 -9.34 0.11
N VAL A 206 15.95 -9.33 -1.09
CA VAL A 206 16.37 -10.55 -1.80
C VAL A 206 17.56 -10.23 -2.70
N ARG A 207 18.46 -11.20 -2.89
CA ARG A 207 19.44 -11.13 -3.99
C ARG A 207 18.79 -11.61 -5.28
N GLU A 208 19.02 -10.95 -6.40
CA GLU A 208 18.34 -11.21 -7.67
C GLU A 208 18.32 -12.69 -8.06
N ASP A 209 19.43 -13.40 -7.90
CA ASP A 209 19.54 -14.83 -8.22
C ASP A 209 18.97 -15.77 -7.14
N HIS A 210 18.35 -15.21 -6.11
CA HIS A 210 17.65 -15.96 -5.05
C HIS A 210 16.13 -15.76 -5.08
N ILE A 211 15.62 -14.99 -6.05
CA ILE A 211 14.18 -14.80 -6.23
C ILE A 211 13.52 -16.17 -6.45
N ILE A 212 12.43 -16.40 -5.76
CA ILE A 212 11.50 -17.51 -6.00
C ILE A 212 10.25 -16.89 -6.62
N HIS A 213 9.80 -17.47 -7.73
CA HIS A 213 8.67 -16.90 -8.47
C HIS A 213 7.34 -17.49 -8.00
N SER A 214 6.27 -16.71 -8.13
CA SER A 214 4.91 -17.16 -7.85
C SER A 214 4.26 -17.91 -9.03
N TYR A 215 5.07 -18.65 -9.79
CA TYR A 215 4.62 -19.52 -10.88
C TYR A 215 5.45 -20.80 -11.00
N ALA A 216 4.90 -21.80 -11.67
CA ALA A 216 5.58 -23.08 -11.89
C ALA A 216 6.82 -22.93 -12.79
N PRO A 217 7.96 -23.52 -12.42
CA PRO A 217 9.16 -23.50 -13.27
C PRO A 217 8.94 -24.12 -14.65
N LYS A 218 9.85 -23.84 -15.57
CA LYS A 218 9.84 -24.50 -16.89
C LYS A 218 10.00 -26.03 -16.76
N ASN A 219 9.28 -26.80 -17.59
CA ASN A 219 9.28 -28.26 -17.61
C ASN A 219 8.73 -28.88 -16.29
N SER A 220 7.72 -28.26 -15.69
CA SER A 220 7.14 -28.68 -14.41
C SER A 220 5.96 -29.66 -14.51
N ASP A 221 5.68 -30.24 -15.69
CA ASP A 221 4.66 -31.27 -15.78
C ASP A 221 4.91 -32.40 -14.78
N GLY A 222 3.91 -32.73 -13.98
CA GLY A 222 4.00 -33.72 -12.90
C GLY A 222 4.62 -33.20 -11.59
N TYR A 223 4.99 -31.93 -11.49
CA TYR A 223 5.42 -31.32 -10.21
C TYR A 223 4.28 -31.34 -9.21
N ASP A 224 4.64 -31.52 -7.94
CA ASP A 224 3.69 -31.55 -6.83
C ASP A 224 3.30 -30.16 -6.40
N LEU A 225 2.01 -29.99 -6.08
CA LEU A 225 1.46 -28.84 -5.36
C LEU A 225 1.36 -29.18 -3.88
N ILE A 226 2.08 -28.47 -3.02
CA ILE A 226 2.14 -28.72 -1.57
C ILE A 226 1.50 -27.54 -0.85
N LEU A 227 0.35 -27.78 -0.23
CA LEU A 227 -0.30 -26.83 0.67
C LEU A 227 0.36 -26.90 2.04
N ILE A 228 0.71 -25.74 2.61
CA ILE A 228 1.23 -25.61 3.98
C ILE A 228 0.47 -24.58 4.78
N GLY A 229 0.38 -24.79 6.09
CA GLY A 229 -0.18 -23.83 7.03
C GLY A 229 -1.44 -24.30 7.74
N LYS A 230 -2.31 -23.36 8.10
CA LYS A 230 -3.56 -23.53 8.83
C LYS A 230 -4.50 -24.51 8.12
N PRO A 231 -5.23 -25.39 8.85
CA PRO A 231 -6.26 -26.22 8.22
C PRO A 231 -7.39 -25.35 7.67
N THR A 232 -7.90 -25.72 6.51
CA THR A 232 -8.96 -24.97 5.83
C THR A 232 -10.25 -24.98 6.63
N ASP A 233 -10.80 -23.80 6.87
CA ASP A 233 -12.09 -23.55 7.53
C ASP A 233 -13.00 -22.71 6.62
N ASN A 234 -14.10 -22.19 7.14
CA ASN A 234 -15.02 -21.31 6.40
C ASN A 234 -14.74 -19.83 6.56
N SER A 235 -13.67 -19.44 7.25
CA SER A 235 -13.30 -18.02 7.42
C SER A 235 -12.88 -17.43 6.08
N GLY A 236 -13.29 -16.20 5.81
CA GLY A 236 -13.01 -15.51 4.56
C GLY A 236 -13.68 -16.10 3.30
N PHE A 237 -14.62 -17.05 3.44
CA PHE A 237 -15.32 -17.57 2.27
C PHE A 237 -16.15 -16.48 1.60
N GLY A 238 -15.83 -16.21 0.33
CA GLY A 238 -16.44 -15.12 -0.44
C GLY A 238 -15.90 -13.72 -0.13
N GLY A 239 -14.77 -13.59 0.57
CA GLY A 239 -14.15 -12.32 0.92
C GLY A 239 -13.87 -11.42 -0.29
N ALA A 240 -13.28 -11.93 -1.35
CA ALA A 240 -13.03 -11.19 -2.59
C ALA A 240 -14.32 -10.73 -3.29
N SER A 241 -15.37 -11.57 -3.26
CA SER A 241 -16.70 -11.19 -3.78
C SER A 241 -17.35 -10.11 -2.91
N PHE A 242 -17.23 -10.23 -1.57
CA PHE A 242 -17.70 -9.22 -0.63
C PHE A 242 -17.00 -7.88 -0.81
N ALA A 243 -15.67 -7.87 -1.00
CA ALA A 243 -14.89 -6.67 -1.27
C ALA A 243 -15.23 -6.00 -2.60
N SER A 244 -16.01 -6.65 -3.46
CA SER A 244 -16.51 -6.15 -4.75
C SER A 244 -17.99 -5.75 -4.72
N LEU A 245 -18.57 -5.50 -3.53
CA LEU A 245 -19.95 -5.07 -3.32
C LEU A 245 -20.00 -3.80 -2.47
N GLU A 246 -21.09 -3.02 -2.64
CA GLU A 246 -21.38 -1.87 -1.77
C GLU A 246 -21.64 -2.32 -0.33
N LEU A 247 -21.16 -1.54 0.66
CA LEU A 247 -21.36 -1.83 2.09
C LEU A 247 -22.81 -1.57 2.52
N GLU A 248 -23.50 -2.63 2.95
CA GLU A 248 -24.85 -2.58 3.49
C GLU A 248 -24.84 -2.89 5.00
N GLU A 249 -25.24 -1.94 5.84
CA GLU A 249 -25.21 -2.10 7.29
C GLU A 249 -26.16 -3.21 7.79
N GLU A 250 -27.28 -3.45 7.10
CA GLU A 250 -28.21 -4.53 7.43
C GLU A 250 -27.62 -5.93 7.23
N LYS A 251 -26.62 -6.08 6.38
CA LYS A 251 -25.93 -7.36 6.13
C LYS A 251 -24.65 -7.54 6.96
N LYS A 252 -24.35 -6.62 7.88
CA LYS A 252 -23.10 -6.61 8.66
C LYS A 252 -22.85 -7.94 9.39
N GLU A 253 -23.85 -8.50 10.05
CA GLU A 253 -23.71 -9.76 10.77
C GLU A 253 -23.47 -10.95 9.82
N GLN A 254 -24.08 -10.96 8.65
CA GLN A 254 -23.85 -11.97 7.61
C GLN A 254 -22.45 -11.85 7.02
N ASN A 255 -21.97 -10.61 6.83
CA ASN A 255 -20.68 -10.32 6.21
C ASN A 255 -19.49 -10.57 7.15
N LYS A 256 -19.69 -10.72 8.45
CA LYS A 256 -18.61 -11.10 9.39
C LYS A 256 -17.94 -12.42 9.01
N GLY A 257 -18.68 -13.38 8.47
CA GLY A 257 -18.14 -14.66 8.00
C GLY A 257 -17.23 -14.55 6.78
N ALA A 258 -17.30 -13.44 6.03
CA ALA A 258 -16.40 -13.15 4.91
C ALA A 258 -15.07 -12.53 5.35
N VAL A 259 -14.91 -12.18 6.64
CA VAL A 259 -13.64 -11.70 7.19
C VAL A 259 -12.83 -12.89 7.70
N GLN A 260 -11.55 -12.87 7.40
CA GLN A 260 -10.60 -13.91 7.78
C GLN A 260 -10.27 -13.85 9.28
N GLU A 261 -9.85 -14.98 9.86
CA GLU A 261 -9.38 -15.07 11.24
C GLU A 261 -7.85 -15.13 11.29
N PRO A 262 -7.16 -14.04 11.66
CA PRO A 262 -5.71 -13.96 11.63
C PRO A 262 -5.07 -14.68 12.83
N ASN A 263 -3.89 -15.32 12.60
CA ASN A 263 -3.07 -15.98 13.61
C ASN A 263 -1.59 -15.59 13.46
N ALA A 264 -1.21 -14.48 14.07
CA ALA A 264 0.16 -13.95 14.00
C ALA A 264 1.22 -14.91 14.54
N PHE A 265 0.91 -15.73 15.54
CA PHE A 265 1.83 -16.70 16.08
C PHE A 265 2.17 -17.80 15.06
N LEU A 266 1.16 -18.34 14.39
CA LEU A 266 1.35 -19.33 13.33
C LEU A 266 2.12 -18.71 12.16
N GLU A 267 1.75 -17.49 11.72
CA GLU A 267 2.46 -16.79 10.65
C GLU A 267 3.95 -16.58 10.97
N ARG A 268 4.28 -16.17 12.22
CA ARG A 268 5.67 -16.06 12.66
C ARG A 268 6.44 -17.38 12.54
N HIS A 269 5.79 -18.49 12.85
CA HIS A 269 6.38 -19.81 12.73
C HIS A 269 6.59 -20.20 11.27
N LEU A 270 5.60 -19.91 10.41
CA LEU A 270 5.70 -20.14 8.97
C LEU A 270 6.80 -19.29 8.31
N LEU A 271 6.90 -18.01 8.66
CA LEU A 271 7.99 -17.14 8.21
C LEU A 271 9.36 -17.75 8.54
N LYS A 272 9.57 -18.14 9.80
CA LYS A 272 10.85 -18.66 10.28
C LYS A 272 11.22 -19.99 9.62
N SER A 273 10.25 -20.89 9.47
CA SER A 273 10.47 -22.17 8.80
C SER A 273 10.74 -21.97 7.30
N THR A 274 10.03 -21.06 6.66
CA THR A 274 10.20 -20.74 5.23
C THR A 274 11.56 -20.10 4.95
N TYR A 275 12.04 -19.17 5.78
CA TYR A 275 13.40 -18.61 5.64
C TYR A 275 14.48 -19.70 5.72
N ALA A 276 14.35 -20.65 6.64
CA ALA A 276 15.29 -21.78 6.74
C ALA A 276 15.25 -22.68 5.47
N LEU A 277 14.10 -22.79 4.82
CA LEU A 277 13.97 -23.52 3.57
C LEU A 277 14.57 -22.72 2.39
N PHE A 278 14.39 -21.40 2.36
CA PHE A 278 15.06 -20.53 1.39
C PHE A 278 16.59 -20.67 1.46
N GLU A 279 17.15 -20.63 2.67
CA GLU A 279 18.62 -20.86 2.84
C GLU A 279 19.07 -22.20 2.29
N TYR A 280 18.26 -23.24 2.46
CA TYR A 280 18.55 -24.55 1.87
C TYR A 280 18.53 -24.52 0.35
N PHE A 281 17.52 -23.87 -0.27
CA PHE A 281 17.42 -23.75 -1.72
C PHE A 281 18.56 -22.92 -2.31
N GLN A 282 18.89 -21.80 -1.66
CA GLN A 282 20.01 -20.93 -2.06
C GLN A 282 21.34 -21.67 -2.03
N LYS A 283 21.65 -22.37 -0.95
CA LYS A 283 22.90 -23.16 -0.79
C LYS A 283 23.03 -24.29 -1.82
N ASN A 284 21.91 -24.80 -2.33
CA ASN A 284 21.89 -25.92 -3.28
C ASN A 284 21.53 -25.51 -4.71
N ASN A 285 21.43 -24.20 -5.01
CA ASN A 285 21.04 -23.66 -6.33
C ASN A 285 19.68 -24.22 -6.82
N LEU A 286 18.67 -24.23 -5.96
CA LEU A 286 17.36 -24.80 -6.23
C LEU A 286 16.24 -23.76 -6.38
N CYS A 287 16.52 -22.46 -6.20
CA CYS A 287 15.50 -21.41 -6.25
C CYS A 287 14.71 -21.42 -7.56
N GLU A 288 15.36 -21.60 -8.71
CA GLU A 288 14.73 -21.68 -10.02
C GLU A 288 13.94 -22.98 -10.29
N LYS A 289 14.00 -23.96 -9.36
CA LYS A 289 13.33 -25.26 -9.51
C LYS A 289 12.02 -25.39 -8.76
N VAL A 290 11.65 -24.35 -8.04
CA VAL A 290 10.44 -24.29 -7.22
C VAL A 290 9.66 -23.01 -7.54
N GLY A 291 8.36 -23.03 -7.28
CA GLY A 291 7.53 -21.83 -7.24
C GLY A 291 6.83 -21.76 -5.89
N PHE A 292 6.46 -20.57 -5.46
CA PHE A 292 5.89 -20.35 -4.14
C PHE A 292 4.86 -19.22 -4.20
N LYS A 293 3.68 -19.44 -3.64
CA LYS A 293 2.59 -18.47 -3.63
C LYS A 293 1.83 -18.55 -2.31
N ASP A 294 1.30 -17.41 -1.85
CA ASP A 294 0.38 -17.36 -0.74
C ASP A 294 -1.05 -17.79 -1.16
N LEU A 295 -1.90 -18.02 -0.19
CA LEU A 295 -3.32 -18.25 -0.38
C LEU A 295 -4.10 -17.05 0.18
N GLY A 296 -4.25 -16.03 -0.64
CA GLY A 296 -5.12 -14.89 -0.39
C GLY A 296 -6.53 -15.11 -0.92
N ALA A 297 -7.03 -14.17 -1.71
CA ALA A 297 -8.33 -14.22 -2.37
C ALA A 297 -8.51 -15.52 -3.18
N GLY A 298 -9.63 -16.23 -2.97
CA GLY A 298 -9.93 -17.50 -3.66
C GLY A 298 -9.15 -18.71 -3.16
N GLY A 299 -8.34 -18.59 -2.13
CA GLY A 299 -7.74 -19.70 -1.38
C GLY A 299 -6.96 -20.71 -2.21
N VAL A 300 -7.28 -22.02 -2.02
CA VAL A 300 -6.63 -23.14 -2.73
C VAL A 300 -6.79 -23.03 -4.24
N ALA A 301 -7.97 -22.57 -4.71
CA ALA A 301 -8.23 -22.44 -6.13
C ALA A 301 -7.29 -21.42 -6.79
N CYS A 302 -7.23 -20.21 -6.25
CA CYS A 302 -6.41 -19.14 -6.77
C CYS A 302 -4.94 -19.55 -6.87
N ALA A 303 -4.34 -19.96 -5.75
CA ALA A 303 -2.93 -20.34 -5.72
C ALA A 303 -2.62 -21.50 -6.67
N SER A 304 -3.46 -22.55 -6.73
CA SER A 304 -3.19 -23.73 -7.55
C SER A 304 -3.37 -23.50 -9.05
N VAL A 305 -4.30 -22.61 -9.44
CA VAL A 305 -4.50 -22.30 -10.86
C VAL A 305 -3.47 -21.30 -11.36
N GLU A 306 -3.17 -20.25 -10.59
CA GLU A 306 -2.24 -19.19 -11.00
C GLU A 306 -0.79 -19.70 -11.07
N LEU A 307 -0.34 -20.51 -10.10
CA LEU A 307 0.97 -21.15 -10.14
C LEU A 307 1.18 -21.95 -11.45
N ALA A 308 0.13 -22.57 -11.99
CA ALA A 308 0.21 -23.33 -13.20
C ALA A 308 0.06 -22.46 -14.47
N GLU A 309 -0.99 -21.65 -14.52
CA GLU A 309 -1.42 -20.93 -15.71
C GLU A 309 -0.40 -19.90 -16.17
N THR A 310 0.20 -19.13 -15.26
CA THR A 310 1.23 -18.13 -15.57
C THR A 310 2.40 -18.69 -16.37
N SER A 311 2.67 -19.99 -16.25
CA SER A 311 3.69 -20.72 -17.03
C SER A 311 3.11 -21.52 -18.21
N GLY A 312 1.81 -21.39 -18.48
CA GLY A 312 1.13 -22.04 -19.59
C GLY A 312 0.76 -23.51 -19.32
N TYR A 313 0.69 -23.92 -18.04
CA TYR A 313 0.25 -25.25 -17.60
C TYR A 313 -1.19 -25.22 -17.09
N GLY A 314 -1.74 -26.39 -16.85
CA GLY A 314 -2.90 -26.61 -15.99
C GLY A 314 -2.48 -27.24 -14.67
N SER A 315 -3.45 -27.48 -13.80
CA SER A 315 -3.23 -28.20 -12.55
C SER A 315 -4.40 -29.12 -12.21
N GLU A 316 -4.10 -30.15 -11.44
CA GLU A 316 -5.05 -31.14 -10.98
C GLU A 316 -4.97 -31.23 -9.45
N VAL A 317 -6.07 -30.96 -8.77
CA VAL A 317 -6.18 -30.85 -7.30
C VAL A 317 -7.15 -31.88 -6.76
N TRP A 318 -6.81 -32.53 -5.64
CA TRP A 318 -7.66 -33.48 -4.91
C TRP A 318 -8.02 -32.90 -3.56
N LEU A 319 -9.29 -32.52 -3.37
CA LEU A 319 -9.77 -31.90 -2.12
C LEU A 319 -9.64 -32.82 -0.92
N ASP A 320 -9.71 -34.14 -1.12
CA ASP A 320 -9.50 -35.13 -0.05
C ASP A 320 -8.11 -35.02 0.62
N ASN A 321 -7.14 -34.44 -0.07
CA ASN A 321 -5.79 -34.23 0.45
C ASN A 321 -5.59 -32.86 1.13
N VAL A 322 -6.56 -31.95 0.98
CA VAL A 322 -6.55 -30.65 1.67
C VAL A 322 -6.81 -30.87 3.15
N HIS A 323 -5.93 -30.39 4.02
CA HIS A 323 -6.19 -30.49 5.46
C HIS A 323 -7.25 -29.46 5.87
N ILE A 324 -8.22 -29.96 6.61
CA ILE A 324 -9.46 -29.23 6.98
C ILE A 324 -9.54 -29.03 8.49
N GLY A 325 -10.05 -27.88 8.90
CA GLY A 325 -10.34 -27.52 10.30
C GLY A 325 -11.82 -27.69 10.68
N MET A 326 -12.69 -27.76 9.68
CA MET A 326 -14.12 -27.97 9.85
C MET A 326 -14.60 -29.05 8.90
N GLU A 327 -15.35 -30.02 9.42
CA GLU A 327 -15.99 -31.09 8.63
C GLU A 327 -17.33 -30.63 8.06
N ASP A 328 -17.86 -31.39 7.10
CA ASP A 328 -19.19 -31.19 6.49
C ASP A 328 -19.43 -29.84 5.78
N LEU A 329 -18.38 -29.14 5.35
CA LEU A 329 -18.50 -27.98 4.51
C LEU A 329 -18.68 -28.37 3.02
N HIS A 330 -19.35 -27.51 2.25
CA HIS A 330 -19.49 -27.71 0.82
C HIS A 330 -18.07 -27.69 0.14
N PRO A 331 -17.78 -28.52 -0.88
CA PRO A 331 -16.48 -28.58 -1.53
C PRO A 331 -15.96 -27.24 -2.07
N SER A 332 -16.86 -26.33 -2.49
CA SER A 332 -16.47 -24.97 -2.90
C SER A 332 -15.87 -24.16 -1.76
N VAL A 333 -16.22 -24.43 -0.50
CA VAL A 333 -15.63 -23.76 0.67
C VAL A 333 -14.21 -24.25 0.88
N TYR A 334 -13.95 -25.56 0.82
CA TYR A 334 -12.58 -26.10 0.90
C TYR A 334 -11.69 -25.59 -0.22
N LEU A 335 -12.28 -25.36 -1.40
CA LEU A 335 -11.58 -24.88 -2.58
C LEU A 335 -11.27 -23.37 -2.52
N CYS A 336 -12.24 -22.56 -2.11
CA CYS A 336 -12.21 -21.11 -2.30
C CYS A 336 -12.18 -20.29 -1.00
N SER A 337 -12.18 -20.92 0.18
CA SER A 337 -12.07 -20.21 1.45
C SER A 337 -10.71 -19.49 1.56
N GLU A 338 -10.73 -18.28 2.06
CA GLU A 338 -9.53 -17.42 2.23
C GLU A 338 -8.92 -17.57 3.63
N THR A 339 -8.97 -18.82 4.19
CA THR A 339 -8.30 -19.14 5.45
C THR A 339 -6.86 -18.67 5.42
N GLN A 340 -6.46 -17.83 6.40
CA GLN A 340 -5.17 -17.18 6.45
C GLN A 340 -4.03 -18.13 6.82
N GLU A 341 -2.79 -17.63 6.84
CA GLU A 341 -1.58 -18.37 7.21
C GLU A 341 -1.40 -19.66 6.41
N ARG A 342 -1.57 -19.54 5.08
CA ARG A 342 -1.36 -20.65 4.14
C ARG A 342 -0.51 -20.23 2.96
N PHE A 343 0.30 -21.20 2.47
CA PHE A 343 1.13 -21.06 1.27
C PHE A 343 1.05 -22.32 0.42
N MET A 344 1.46 -22.19 -0.84
CA MET A 344 1.55 -23.31 -1.77
C MET A 344 2.92 -23.33 -2.45
N TRP A 345 3.62 -24.46 -2.30
CA TRP A 345 4.80 -24.76 -3.10
C TRP A 345 4.42 -25.50 -4.36
N VAL A 346 5.12 -25.21 -5.46
CA VAL A 346 5.23 -26.09 -6.60
C VAL A 346 6.68 -26.57 -6.70
N CYS A 347 6.91 -27.88 -6.74
CA CYS A 347 8.25 -28.45 -6.73
C CYS A 347 8.32 -29.80 -7.46
N PRO A 348 9.52 -30.20 -7.94
CA PRO A 348 9.70 -31.54 -8.49
C PRO A 348 9.48 -32.60 -7.39
N PRO A 349 8.91 -33.78 -7.73
CA PRO A 349 8.64 -34.86 -6.77
C PRO A 349 9.84 -35.29 -5.92
N SER A 350 11.05 -35.09 -6.45
CA SER A 350 12.30 -35.37 -5.71
C SER A 350 12.52 -34.44 -4.48
N LEU A 351 11.95 -33.25 -4.47
CA LEU A 351 12.02 -32.29 -3.34
C LEU A 351 10.84 -32.41 -2.38
N THR A 352 9.74 -33.04 -2.79
CA THR A 352 8.51 -33.17 -1.99
C THR A 352 8.76 -33.75 -0.59
N PRO A 353 9.50 -34.89 -0.44
CA PRO A 353 9.76 -35.43 0.90
C PRO A 353 10.52 -34.45 1.80
N LYS A 354 11.44 -33.68 1.20
CA LYS A 354 12.22 -32.68 1.91
C LYS A 354 11.38 -31.52 2.44
N ILE A 355 10.46 -31.02 1.62
CA ILE A 355 9.56 -29.92 2.00
C ILE A 355 8.58 -30.38 3.08
N ILE A 356 7.97 -31.56 2.91
CA ILE A 356 7.03 -32.14 3.88
C ILE A 356 7.71 -32.39 5.24
N ASP A 357 8.88 -33.02 5.25
CA ASP A 357 9.65 -33.27 6.49
C ASP A 357 10.08 -31.95 7.15
N HIS A 358 10.45 -30.96 6.36
CA HIS A 358 10.87 -29.65 6.87
C HIS A 358 9.77 -28.98 7.72
N TYR A 359 8.53 -28.90 7.21
CA TYR A 359 7.45 -28.25 7.94
C TYR A 359 6.86 -29.15 9.02
N ASN A 360 6.60 -30.43 8.70
CA ASN A 360 5.85 -31.32 9.62
C ASN A 360 6.71 -31.91 10.73
N THR A 361 8.03 -32.13 10.48
CA THR A 361 8.91 -32.79 11.45
C THR A 361 9.94 -31.84 12.01
N LYS A 362 10.72 -31.21 11.13
CA LYS A 362 11.84 -30.35 11.58
C LYS A 362 11.36 -29.09 12.30
N PHE A 363 10.30 -28.46 11.82
CA PHE A 363 9.67 -27.30 12.43
C PHE A 363 8.40 -27.62 13.20
N ASP A 364 8.00 -28.88 13.21
CA ASP A 364 6.91 -29.45 14.03
C ASP A 364 5.59 -28.65 13.94
N LEU A 365 5.23 -28.22 12.71
CA LEU A 365 4.06 -27.40 12.45
C LEU A 365 2.76 -27.96 13.06
N PRO A 366 2.49 -29.30 13.03
CA PRO A 366 1.30 -29.88 13.64
C PRO A 366 1.17 -29.66 15.16
N THR A 367 2.28 -29.52 15.87
CA THR A 367 2.30 -29.23 17.32
C THR A 367 2.14 -27.73 17.58
N VAL A 368 2.62 -26.86 16.67
CA VAL A 368 2.51 -25.40 16.78
C VAL A 368 1.06 -24.95 16.66
N SER A 369 0.30 -25.53 15.73
CA SER A 369 -1.11 -25.22 15.54
C SER A 369 -1.86 -26.50 15.16
N SER A 370 -2.91 -26.82 15.92
CA SER A 370 -3.70 -28.05 15.69
C SER A 370 -4.22 -28.13 14.26
N GLY A 371 -3.93 -29.23 13.58
CA GLY A 371 -4.33 -29.48 12.20
C GLY A 371 -3.46 -28.80 11.12
N ALA A 372 -2.57 -27.88 11.51
CA ALA A 372 -1.64 -27.27 10.57
C ALA A 372 -0.58 -28.27 10.11
N LYS A 373 -0.29 -28.31 8.83
CA LYS A 373 0.72 -29.21 8.24
C LYS A 373 1.08 -28.83 6.82
N ALA A 374 2.04 -29.53 6.26
CA ALA A 374 2.32 -29.57 4.81
C ALA A 374 1.74 -30.86 4.21
N SER A 375 1.00 -30.77 3.12
CA SER A 375 0.43 -31.91 2.40
C SER A 375 0.44 -31.71 0.89
N VAL A 376 0.68 -32.79 0.14
CA VAL A 376 0.56 -32.79 -1.32
C VAL A 376 -0.92 -32.85 -1.68
N ILE A 377 -1.42 -31.79 -2.32
CA ILE A 377 -2.85 -31.68 -2.67
C ILE A 377 -3.10 -31.78 -4.18
N GLY A 378 -2.06 -31.66 -5.00
CA GLY A 378 -2.24 -31.62 -6.45
C GLY A 378 -0.95 -31.77 -7.23
N LYS A 379 -1.08 -31.62 -8.55
CA LYS A 379 0.03 -31.68 -9.51
C LYS A 379 -0.15 -30.68 -10.65
N ILE A 380 0.96 -30.18 -11.16
CA ILE A 380 1.01 -29.43 -12.42
C ILE A 380 0.80 -30.41 -13.58
N ARG A 381 0.05 -29.96 -14.60
CA ARG A 381 -0.31 -30.74 -15.78
C ARG A 381 -0.10 -29.98 -17.08
N ASN A 382 0.37 -30.65 -18.10
CA ASN A 382 0.62 -30.06 -19.42
C ASN A 382 -0.67 -29.90 -20.28
N ASN A 383 -1.84 -30.29 -19.78
CA ASN A 383 -3.10 -30.26 -20.52
C ASN A 383 -3.84 -28.90 -20.48
N LYS A 384 -3.30 -27.90 -19.80
CA LYS A 384 -3.85 -26.54 -19.64
C LYS A 384 -5.21 -26.46 -18.93
N ASN A 385 -5.75 -27.56 -18.43
CA ASN A 385 -6.99 -27.56 -17.69
C ASN A 385 -6.72 -27.40 -16.18
N TYR A 386 -7.60 -26.66 -15.52
CA TYR A 386 -7.75 -26.66 -14.08
C TYR A 386 -8.81 -27.72 -13.72
N VAL A 387 -8.39 -28.78 -13.03
CA VAL A 387 -9.26 -29.90 -12.67
C VAL A 387 -9.25 -30.07 -11.16
N VAL A 388 -10.43 -30.12 -10.54
CA VAL A 388 -10.56 -30.36 -9.10
C VAL A 388 -11.46 -31.58 -8.86
N HIS A 389 -10.95 -32.49 -8.04
CA HIS A 389 -11.63 -33.69 -7.62
C HIS A 389 -12.13 -33.58 -6.17
N ASN A 390 -13.31 -34.11 -5.92
CA ASN A 390 -13.86 -34.37 -4.58
C ASN A 390 -14.28 -35.84 -4.56
N GLY A 391 -13.51 -36.71 -3.90
CA GLY A 391 -13.59 -38.15 -4.11
C GLY A 391 -13.35 -38.53 -5.57
N ASP A 392 -14.24 -39.35 -6.10
CA ASP A 392 -14.21 -39.82 -7.50
C ASP A 392 -14.82 -38.80 -8.50
N GLU A 393 -15.42 -37.71 -8.00
CA GLU A 393 -16.11 -36.73 -8.85
C GLU A 393 -15.23 -35.54 -9.22
N LYS A 394 -15.24 -35.17 -10.50
CA LYS A 394 -14.70 -33.89 -10.96
C LYS A 394 -15.71 -32.78 -10.70
N ILE A 395 -15.41 -31.88 -9.79
CA ILE A 395 -16.28 -30.74 -9.45
C ILE A 395 -15.89 -29.47 -10.21
N VAL A 396 -14.65 -29.38 -10.73
CA VAL A 396 -14.18 -28.35 -11.66
C VAL A 396 -13.45 -29.05 -12.81
N ASP A 397 -13.73 -28.62 -14.04
CA ASP A 397 -12.99 -28.98 -15.25
C ASP A 397 -13.10 -27.85 -16.28
N ALA A 398 -12.17 -26.91 -16.24
CA ALA A 398 -12.16 -25.69 -17.04
C ALA A 398 -10.75 -25.41 -17.56
N LEU A 399 -10.62 -24.61 -18.62
CA LEU A 399 -9.32 -24.11 -19.03
C LEU A 399 -8.76 -23.17 -17.94
N ALA A 400 -7.52 -23.36 -17.52
CA ALA A 400 -6.86 -22.54 -16.50
C ALA A 400 -6.85 -21.07 -16.89
N GLU A 401 -6.58 -20.76 -18.17
CA GLU A 401 -6.63 -19.39 -18.71
C GLU A 401 -8.00 -18.74 -18.56
N GLU A 402 -9.09 -19.47 -18.78
CA GLU A 402 -10.45 -18.92 -18.61
C GLU A 402 -10.79 -18.64 -17.13
N VAL A 403 -10.23 -19.43 -16.22
CA VAL A 403 -10.40 -19.21 -14.78
C VAL A 403 -9.66 -17.96 -14.31
N THR A 404 -8.40 -17.76 -14.73
CA THR A 404 -7.55 -16.66 -14.27
C THR A 404 -7.79 -15.35 -15.00
N LYS A 405 -8.22 -15.41 -16.27
CA LYS A 405 -8.44 -14.22 -17.10
C LYS A 405 -9.55 -13.32 -16.59
N GLY A 406 -10.59 -13.92 -16.00
CA GLY A 406 -11.78 -13.22 -15.52
C GLY A 406 -12.54 -12.51 -16.65
N PHE A 407 -13.29 -11.51 -16.25
CA PHE A 407 -14.04 -10.65 -17.17
C PHE A 407 -13.27 -9.37 -17.45
N LEU A 408 -13.60 -8.69 -18.55
CA LEU A 408 -13.05 -7.37 -18.88
C LEU A 408 -14.17 -6.46 -19.35
N TYR A 409 -14.32 -5.31 -18.69
CA TYR A 409 -15.31 -4.30 -19.02
C TYR A 409 -14.66 -3.00 -19.44
N ASP A 410 -15.24 -2.39 -20.46
CA ASP A 410 -14.98 -1.00 -20.84
C ASP A 410 -16.07 -0.12 -20.20
N ARG A 411 -15.80 0.33 -18.97
CA ARG A 411 -16.77 1.11 -18.20
C ARG A 411 -16.86 2.53 -18.74
N LYS A 412 -18.08 3.05 -18.81
CA LYS A 412 -18.34 4.43 -19.22
C LYS A 412 -17.73 5.39 -18.19
N SER A 413 -17.00 6.39 -18.68
CA SER A 413 -16.37 7.44 -17.88
C SER A 413 -16.93 8.79 -18.28
N GLU A 414 -17.56 9.51 -17.36
CA GLU A 414 -18.17 10.82 -17.59
C GLU A 414 -17.81 11.80 -16.48
N ARG A 415 -17.31 12.96 -16.87
CA ARG A 415 -16.99 14.02 -15.91
C ARG A 415 -18.24 14.47 -15.14
N PRO A 416 -18.22 14.48 -13.79
CA PRO A 416 -19.32 15.01 -13.01
C PRO A 416 -19.46 16.52 -13.20
N ASN A 417 -20.69 17.01 -13.12
CA ASN A 417 -20.95 18.44 -13.23
C ASN A 417 -20.80 19.13 -11.85
N HIS A 418 -19.60 19.09 -11.30
CA HIS A 418 -19.25 19.82 -10.06
C HIS A 418 -18.59 21.14 -10.44
N ASN A 419 -19.01 22.20 -9.77
CA ASN A 419 -18.45 23.54 -9.94
C ASN A 419 -17.95 24.05 -8.55
N PHE A 420 -16.72 23.68 -8.20
CA PHE A 420 -16.06 24.21 -7.01
C PHE A 420 -15.69 25.68 -7.23
N GLN A 421 -15.82 26.50 -6.19
CA GLN A 421 -15.54 27.93 -6.25
C GLN A 421 -14.61 28.32 -5.10
N GLU A 422 -13.78 29.34 -5.34
CA GLU A 422 -12.97 29.92 -4.26
C GLU A 422 -13.85 30.67 -3.29
N PRO A 423 -13.74 30.39 -1.99
CA PRO A 423 -14.47 31.11 -0.96
C PRO A 423 -13.89 32.51 -0.75
N ASN A 424 -14.75 33.46 -0.37
CA ASN A 424 -14.31 34.78 0.07
C ASN A 424 -14.16 34.80 1.58
N ILE A 425 -13.00 34.39 2.08
CA ILE A 425 -12.67 34.37 3.49
C ILE A 425 -11.92 35.67 3.84
N PRO A 426 -12.39 36.43 4.82
CA PRO A 426 -11.67 37.64 5.30
C PRO A 426 -10.29 37.29 5.86
N THR A 427 -9.32 38.17 5.66
CA THR A 427 -8.01 38.02 6.31
C THR A 427 -8.16 37.86 7.81
N PRO A 428 -7.54 36.86 8.44
CA PRO A 428 -7.67 36.64 9.89
C PRO A 428 -7.17 37.81 10.72
N ASP A 429 -7.93 38.18 11.77
CA ASP A 429 -7.52 39.18 12.74
C ASP A 429 -6.41 38.62 13.67
N ASN A 430 -6.40 37.30 13.92
CA ASN A 430 -5.47 36.62 14.82
C ASN A 430 -4.86 35.37 14.20
N PHE A 431 -3.69 35.52 13.60
CA PHE A 431 -2.93 34.41 12.96
C PHE A 431 -2.39 33.41 14.00
N ASN A 432 -2.08 33.83 15.25
CA ASN A 432 -1.69 32.88 16.28
C ASN A 432 -2.81 31.87 16.54
N LYS A 433 -4.07 32.35 16.60
CA LYS A 433 -5.21 31.47 16.81
C LYS A 433 -5.37 30.48 15.67
N ILE A 434 -5.25 30.92 14.42
CA ILE A 434 -5.33 30.02 13.25
C ILE A 434 -4.24 28.95 13.33
N LEU A 435 -2.99 29.31 13.62
CA LEU A 435 -1.90 28.34 13.76
C LEU A 435 -2.17 27.35 14.91
N MET A 436 -2.67 27.81 16.04
CA MET A 436 -3.03 26.95 17.18
C MET A 436 -4.16 25.96 16.82
N ASP A 437 -5.19 26.44 16.13
CA ASP A 437 -6.32 25.62 15.67
C ASP A 437 -5.82 24.55 14.66
N MET A 438 -4.90 24.91 13.75
CA MET A 438 -4.29 23.98 12.81
C MET A 438 -3.40 22.94 13.51
N LEU A 439 -2.52 23.34 14.41
CA LEU A 439 -1.62 22.43 15.14
C LEU A 439 -2.40 21.41 15.99
N SER A 440 -3.58 21.77 16.51
CA SER A 440 -4.44 20.87 17.28
C SER A 440 -5.42 20.06 16.41
N HIS A 441 -5.46 20.28 15.10
CA HIS A 441 -6.34 19.55 14.19
C HIS A 441 -5.84 18.10 13.99
N GLU A 442 -6.74 17.14 13.94
CA GLU A 442 -6.42 15.70 13.83
C GLU A 442 -5.52 15.34 12.65
N ASN A 443 -5.61 16.08 11.53
CA ASN A 443 -4.79 15.82 10.35
C ASN A 443 -3.36 16.35 10.49
N ILE A 444 -3.11 17.36 11.33
CA ILE A 444 -1.78 17.91 11.61
C ILE A 444 -1.18 17.36 12.90
N ALA A 445 -1.98 17.24 13.97
CA ALA A 445 -1.51 16.80 15.28
C ALA A 445 -0.73 15.48 15.20
N SER A 446 0.21 15.30 16.14
CA SER A 446 1.05 14.12 16.23
C SER A 446 0.25 12.81 16.18
N LYS A 447 0.69 11.89 15.32
CA LYS A 447 0.12 10.55 15.20
C LYS A 447 0.76 9.55 16.20
N SER A 448 1.42 10.05 17.27
CA SER A 448 2.08 9.23 18.28
C SER A 448 1.16 8.19 18.92
N VAL A 449 -0.12 8.51 19.06
CA VAL A 449 -1.13 7.57 19.58
C VAL A 449 -1.33 6.33 18.70
N VAL A 450 -0.83 6.37 17.48
CA VAL A 450 -0.84 5.24 16.53
C VAL A 450 0.53 4.57 16.53
N TYR A 451 1.58 5.25 16.09
CA TYR A 451 2.88 4.62 15.85
C TYR A 451 3.63 4.21 17.13
N GLU A 452 3.26 4.72 18.33
CA GLU A 452 3.77 4.22 19.61
C GLU A 452 3.26 2.81 19.95
N SER A 453 2.22 2.32 19.29
CA SER A 453 1.70 0.96 19.44
C SER A 453 2.51 -0.08 18.66
N TYR A 454 3.37 0.36 17.75
CA TYR A 454 4.11 -0.49 16.83
C TYR A 454 5.56 -0.67 17.24
N ASP A 455 6.10 -1.86 17.01
CA ASP A 455 7.54 -2.09 17.05
C ASP A 455 8.20 -1.36 15.88
N LYS A 456 9.12 -0.45 16.17
CA LYS A 456 9.80 0.40 15.17
C LYS A 456 11.25 -0.02 14.94
N GLN A 457 11.87 -0.72 15.91
CA GLN A 457 13.30 -1.05 15.93
C GLN A 457 13.61 -2.55 15.97
N VAL A 458 12.61 -3.40 15.92
CA VAL A 458 12.71 -4.83 16.24
C VAL A 458 13.78 -5.60 15.47
N GLN A 459 14.15 -5.21 14.26
CA GLN A 459 15.24 -5.84 13.50
C GLN A 459 16.57 -5.07 13.55
N GLY A 460 16.60 -3.93 14.23
CA GLY A 460 17.80 -3.08 14.34
C GLY A 460 18.26 -2.45 13.02
N ARG A 461 17.34 -2.26 12.06
CA ARG A 461 17.62 -1.68 10.73
C ARG A 461 17.09 -0.26 10.56
N THR A 462 16.18 0.18 11.41
CA THR A 462 15.54 1.50 11.33
C THR A 462 16.50 2.59 11.78
N ILE A 463 16.65 3.63 11.00
CA ILE A 463 17.53 4.78 11.23
C ILE A 463 16.70 6.02 11.61
N ILE A 464 15.65 6.32 10.84
CA ILE A 464 14.67 7.36 11.15
C ILE A 464 13.33 6.66 11.37
N GLU A 465 12.81 6.79 12.60
CA GLU A 465 11.53 6.19 12.98
C GLU A 465 10.34 7.05 12.57
N ALA A 466 9.15 6.44 12.56
CA ALA A 466 7.89 7.15 12.40
C ALA A 466 7.78 8.34 13.38
N GLY A 467 7.39 9.50 12.87
CA GLY A 467 7.23 10.74 13.62
C GLY A 467 8.50 11.57 13.81
N MET A 468 9.66 11.13 13.31
CA MET A 468 10.92 11.88 13.40
C MET A 468 11.22 12.73 12.17
N SER A 469 10.65 12.39 11.01
CA SER A 469 10.82 13.11 9.75
C SER A 469 9.73 12.71 8.75
N ASP A 470 9.81 13.19 7.51
CA ASP A 470 8.80 13.02 6.46
C ASP A 470 8.76 11.60 5.88
N ALA A 471 9.83 10.84 6.06
CA ALA A 471 9.92 9.45 5.61
C ALA A 471 10.62 8.57 6.66
N GLY A 472 10.19 7.32 6.75
CA GLY A 472 10.91 6.29 7.49
C GLY A 472 12.16 5.87 6.73
N VAL A 473 13.31 5.72 7.44
CA VAL A 473 14.61 5.38 6.84
C VAL A 473 15.17 4.11 7.46
N MET A 474 15.68 3.22 6.60
CA MET A 474 16.31 1.97 7.00
C MET A 474 17.66 1.76 6.34
N ALA A 475 18.53 1.02 7.04
CA ALA A 475 19.75 0.42 6.50
C ALA A 475 19.53 -1.10 6.31
N PRO A 476 19.02 -1.54 5.14
CA PRO A 476 18.57 -2.92 4.96
C PRO A 476 19.69 -3.97 5.08
N PHE A 477 20.94 -3.58 4.82
CA PHE A 477 22.10 -4.46 4.77
C PHE A 477 23.12 -4.20 5.88
N ASN A 478 22.74 -3.63 7.03
CA ASN A 478 23.61 -3.17 8.10
C ASN A 478 24.25 -4.29 8.96
N SER A 479 24.23 -5.56 8.54
CA SER A 479 24.80 -6.68 9.29
C SER A 479 25.94 -7.37 8.54
N GLU A 480 26.83 -8.07 9.29
CA GLU A 480 28.00 -8.78 8.75
C GLU A 480 27.63 -9.93 7.77
N LYS A 481 26.37 -10.35 7.72
CA LYS A 481 25.91 -11.34 6.74
C LYS A 481 25.87 -10.80 5.30
N TYR A 482 25.90 -9.46 5.12
CA TYR A 482 25.89 -8.82 3.82
C TYR A 482 27.28 -8.36 3.39
N PRO A 483 27.55 -8.26 2.07
CA PRO A 483 28.78 -7.70 1.55
C PRO A 483 29.07 -6.30 2.11
N LYS A 484 30.32 -6.05 2.50
CA LYS A 484 30.69 -4.82 3.20
C LYS A 484 30.41 -3.55 2.39
N GLU A 485 30.57 -3.62 1.08
CA GLU A 485 30.37 -2.51 0.17
C GLU A 485 28.91 -2.03 0.03
N ILE A 486 27.94 -2.84 0.43
CA ILE A 486 26.52 -2.45 0.40
C ILE A 486 25.94 -2.11 1.78
N GLN A 487 26.72 -2.27 2.86
CA GLN A 487 26.19 -2.11 4.23
C GLN A 487 25.74 -0.68 4.54
N ASN A 488 26.30 0.33 3.85
CA ASN A 488 25.92 1.72 4.02
C ASN A 488 24.77 2.17 3.11
N VAL A 489 24.29 1.31 2.21
CA VAL A 489 23.14 1.64 1.37
C VAL A 489 21.89 1.67 2.23
N GLY A 490 21.10 2.75 2.10
CA GLY A 490 19.83 2.93 2.78
C GLY A 490 18.65 2.99 1.83
N ILE A 491 17.47 2.90 2.42
CA ILE A 491 16.19 3.16 1.76
C ILE A 491 15.35 4.10 2.61
N ALA A 492 14.46 4.86 1.96
CA ALA A 492 13.40 5.61 2.60
C ALA A 492 12.05 5.23 2.01
N LEU A 493 11.00 5.28 2.82
CA LEU A 493 9.62 5.03 2.39
C LEU A 493 8.70 6.12 2.92
N SER A 494 7.86 6.65 2.05
CA SER A 494 6.76 7.55 2.36
C SER A 494 5.52 7.17 1.58
N THR A 495 4.35 7.45 2.15
CA THR A 495 3.03 7.25 1.52
C THR A 495 2.21 8.50 1.70
N ASP A 496 1.52 8.95 0.64
CA ASP A 496 0.76 10.20 0.65
C ASP A 496 -0.53 10.17 -0.15
N HIS A 497 -1.50 10.97 0.31
CA HIS A 497 -2.73 11.30 -0.40
C HIS A 497 -3.58 12.31 0.38
N ASN A 498 -4.02 13.40 -0.26
CA ASN A 498 -4.97 14.36 0.30
C ASN A 498 -6.38 14.18 -0.34
N PRO A 499 -7.40 13.72 0.44
CA PRO A 499 -8.73 13.44 -0.09
C PRO A 499 -9.50 14.69 -0.55
N ASN A 500 -9.24 15.85 0.07
CA ASN A 500 -9.91 17.09 -0.29
C ASN A 500 -9.43 17.60 -1.66
N GLN A 501 -8.13 17.52 -1.93
CA GLN A 501 -7.55 17.87 -3.22
C GLN A 501 -8.06 16.94 -4.31
N SER A 502 -8.08 15.64 -4.07
CA SER A 502 -8.58 14.62 -4.99
C SER A 502 -10.08 14.79 -5.30
N LYS A 503 -10.87 15.20 -4.30
CA LYS A 503 -12.31 15.49 -4.47
C LYS A 503 -12.56 16.67 -5.39
N ILE A 504 -11.74 17.71 -5.33
CA ILE A 504 -11.84 18.89 -6.21
C ILE A 504 -11.39 18.53 -7.61
N ASN A 505 -10.24 17.87 -7.72
CA ASN A 505 -9.62 17.52 -8.99
C ASN A 505 -8.84 16.19 -8.85
N PRO A 506 -9.42 15.06 -9.28
CA PRO A 506 -8.77 13.75 -9.15
C PRO A 506 -7.41 13.64 -9.85
N TYR A 507 -7.26 14.31 -11.01
CA TYR A 507 -5.98 14.34 -11.72
C TYR A 507 -4.88 15.03 -10.88
N LEU A 508 -5.16 16.24 -10.39
CA LEU A 508 -4.20 16.94 -9.52
C LEU A 508 -4.01 16.24 -8.18
N GLY A 509 -5.03 15.57 -7.65
CA GLY A 509 -4.90 14.72 -6.48
C GLY A 509 -3.86 13.62 -6.68
N GLY A 510 -3.91 12.91 -7.82
CA GLY A 510 -2.89 11.92 -8.20
C GLY A 510 -1.50 12.53 -8.42
N VAL A 511 -1.42 13.71 -9.05
CA VAL A 511 -0.15 14.44 -9.24
C VAL A 511 0.46 14.81 -7.89
N ASN A 512 -0.32 15.41 -6.98
CA ASN A 512 0.17 15.90 -5.70
C ASN A 512 0.58 14.75 -4.78
N ALA A 513 -0.22 13.69 -4.66
CA ALA A 513 0.13 12.49 -3.88
C ALA A 513 1.47 11.88 -4.33
N THR A 514 1.68 11.77 -5.66
CA THR A 514 2.93 11.25 -6.23
C THR A 514 4.13 12.15 -5.92
N LEU A 515 3.98 13.46 -6.10
CA LEU A 515 5.08 14.40 -5.86
C LEU A 515 5.38 14.59 -4.37
N GLU A 516 4.38 14.54 -3.51
CA GLU A 516 4.54 14.66 -2.07
C GLU A 516 5.30 13.47 -1.51
N SER A 517 4.91 12.22 -1.85
CA SER A 517 5.66 11.03 -1.46
C SER A 517 7.12 11.08 -1.94
N MET A 518 7.39 11.64 -3.14
CA MET A 518 8.75 11.83 -3.64
C MET A 518 9.52 12.93 -2.89
N ARG A 519 8.86 14.04 -2.50
CA ARG A 519 9.48 15.09 -1.68
C ARG A 519 9.84 14.58 -0.30
N ASN A 520 8.96 13.80 0.31
CA ASN A 520 9.16 13.25 1.65
C ASN A 520 10.40 12.35 1.72
N VAL A 521 10.60 11.45 0.75
CA VAL A 521 11.84 10.66 0.72
C VAL A 521 13.06 11.54 0.42
N ALA A 522 12.90 12.60 -0.37
CA ALA A 522 14.01 13.52 -0.69
C ALA A 522 14.44 14.37 0.51
N SER A 523 13.50 14.77 1.38
CA SER A 523 13.78 15.56 2.58
C SER A 523 14.72 14.85 3.56
N VAL A 524 14.75 13.52 3.56
CA VAL A 524 15.68 12.72 4.38
C VAL A 524 16.95 12.30 3.64
N GLY A 525 17.12 12.72 2.38
CA GLY A 525 18.30 12.46 1.55
C GLY A 525 18.16 11.28 0.58
N ALA A 526 16.97 10.67 0.47
CA ALA A 526 16.75 9.58 -0.46
C ALA A 526 16.34 10.10 -1.85
N THR A 527 16.90 9.52 -2.90
CA THR A 527 16.49 9.79 -4.27
C THR A 527 15.31 8.90 -4.65
N PRO A 528 14.17 9.44 -5.14
CA PRO A 528 13.05 8.62 -5.62
C PRO A 528 13.51 7.54 -6.59
N HIS A 529 13.14 6.29 -6.35
CA HIS A 529 13.67 5.13 -7.07
C HIS A 529 12.59 4.23 -7.67
N ALA A 530 11.53 3.94 -6.92
CA ALA A 530 10.36 3.20 -7.39
C ALA A 530 9.11 3.65 -6.66
N MET A 531 7.95 3.41 -7.27
CA MET A 531 6.64 3.76 -6.72
C MET A 531 5.77 2.53 -6.57
N SER A 532 4.79 2.64 -5.67
CA SER A 532 3.60 1.78 -5.64
C SER A 532 2.35 2.61 -5.41
N ASP A 533 1.20 2.05 -5.72
CA ASP A 533 -0.08 2.72 -5.49
C ASP A 533 -1.13 1.78 -4.88
N CYS A 534 -2.10 2.39 -4.18
CA CYS A 534 -3.32 1.74 -3.77
C CYS A 534 -4.50 2.64 -4.15
N LEU A 535 -5.21 2.25 -5.19
CA LEU A 535 -6.21 3.06 -5.86
C LEU A 535 -7.60 2.72 -5.32
N CYS A 536 -8.07 3.50 -4.33
CA CYS A 536 -9.34 3.28 -3.65
C CYS A 536 -10.43 4.24 -4.18
N PHE A 537 -11.50 3.70 -4.78
CA PHE A 537 -12.57 4.46 -5.42
C PHE A 537 -13.94 3.84 -5.16
N GLY A 538 -15.01 4.58 -5.47
CA GLY A 538 -16.38 4.11 -5.39
C GLY A 538 -16.72 3.06 -6.46
N ASN A 539 -18.01 2.88 -6.76
CA ASN A 539 -18.51 1.88 -7.70
C ASN A 539 -18.13 2.21 -9.16
N PRO A 540 -17.32 1.41 -9.86
CA PRO A 540 -16.86 1.67 -11.23
C PRO A 540 -17.97 1.57 -12.27
N GLU A 541 -19.15 1.04 -11.92
CA GLU A 541 -20.33 1.01 -12.79
C GLU A 541 -21.01 2.39 -12.90
N LYS A 542 -20.68 3.30 -11.97
CA LYS A 542 -21.15 4.68 -11.99
C LYS A 542 -20.19 5.54 -12.83
N PRO A 543 -20.63 6.13 -13.95
CA PRO A 543 -19.72 6.82 -14.87
C PRO A 543 -18.88 7.93 -14.25
N HIS A 544 -19.41 8.61 -13.23
CA HIS A 544 -18.69 9.67 -12.52
C HIS A 544 -17.56 9.10 -11.64
N GLN A 545 -17.81 7.97 -10.94
CA GLN A 545 -16.80 7.30 -10.15
C GLN A 545 -15.67 6.72 -11.02
N MET A 546 -16.06 6.17 -12.17
CA MET A 546 -15.07 5.70 -13.15
C MET A 546 -14.23 6.86 -13.73
N TRP A 547 -14.83 8.05 -13.93
CA TRP A 547 -14.08 9.22 -14.36
C TRP A 547 -13.06 9.69 -13.31
N GLU A 548 -13.43 9.69 -12.04
CA GLU A 548 -12.53 10.03 -10.94
C GLU A 548 -11.31 9.09 -10.89
N PHE A 549 -11.55 7.78 -11.05
CA PHE A 549 -10.48 6.78 -11.16
C PHE A 549 -9.57 7.05 -12.36
N VAL A 550 -10.12 7.22 -13.55
CA VAL A 550 -9.36 7.43 -14.80
C VAL A 550 -8.47 8.67 -14.69
N GLU A 551 -9.01 9.78 -14.17
CA GLU A 551 -8.24 11.02 -14.02
C GLU A 551 -7.15 10.90 -12.97
N ALA A 552 -7.42 10.26 -11.82
CA ALA A 552 -6.41 10.04 -10.79
C ALA A 552 -5.26 9.16 -11.30
N VAL A 553 -5.56 8.03 -11.94
CA VAL A 553 -4.57 7.15 -12.57
C VAL A 553 -3.73 7.89 -13.60
N ARG A 554 -4.36 8.77 -14.41
CA ARG A 554 -3.63 9.61 -15.36
C ARG A 554 -2.69 10.59 -14.66
N GLY A 555 -3.12 11.19 -13.54
CA GLY A 555 -2.30 12.10 -12.73
C GLY A 555 -1.03 11.41 -12.20
N VAL A 556 -1.18 10.23 -11.61
CA VAL A 556 -0.06 9.40 -11.13
C VAL A 556 0.86 9.02 -12.29
N SER A 557 0.31 8.49 -13.39
CA SER A 557 1.06 8.06 -14.56
C SER A 557 1.87 9.20 -15.22
N ASP A 558 1.23 10.35 -15.44
CA ASP A 558 1.89 11.50 -16.09
C ASP A 558 3.02 12.05 -15.22
N THR A 559 2.84 12.03 -13.90
CA THR A 559 3.87 12.46 -12.95
C THR A 559 5.06 11.51 -13.00
N CYS A 560 4.86 10.21 -12.87
CA CYS A 560 5.94 9.21 -12.92
C CYS A 560 6.69 9.23 -14.27
N LYS A 561 5.99 9.47 -15.38
CA LYS A 561 6.62 9.60 -16.71
C LYS A 561 7.54 10.81 -16.83
N LYS A 562 7.21 11.93 -16.17
CA LYS A 562 8.02 13.16 -16.18
C LYS A 562 9.11 13.15 -15.12
N MET A 563 8.88 12.49 -13.99
CA MET A 563 9.87 12.28 -12.95
C MET A 563 10.87 11.22 -13.40
N LYS A 564 11.98 11.67 -13.98
CA LYS A 564 13.06 10.79 -14.46
C LYS A 564 13.96 10.40 -13.30
N LEU A 565 14.46 9.17 -13.32
CA LEU A 565 15.43 8.69 -12.33
C LEU A 565 16.73 9.50 -12.38
N LYS A 566 17.32 9.84 -11.24
CA LYS A 566 18.56 10.64 -11.14
C LYS A 566 19.73 9.93 -11.81
N GLU A 567 19.88 8.63 -11.59
CA GLU A 567 20.96 7.81 -12.15
C GLU A 567 20.70 7.43 -13.63
N HIS A 568 19.44 7.55 -14.10
CA HIS A 568 18.99 7.20 -15.44
C HIS A 568 18.07 8.30 -16.02
N PRO A 569 18.61 9.47 -16.45
CA PRO A 569 17.82 10.65 -16.78
C PRO A 569 16.80 10.48 -17.93
N ASP A 570 16.94 9.45 -18.75
CA ASP A 570 15.99 9.13 -19.81
C ASP A 570 14.87 8.19 -19.35
N SER A 571 15.02 7.54 -18.18
CA SER A 571 14.09 6.55 -17.68
C SER A 571 13.08 7.17 -16.72
N PRO A 572 11.76 6.96 -16.92
CA PRO A 572 10.72 7.32 -15.95
C PRO A 572 10.91 6.61 -14.60
N THR A 573 10.35 7.19 -13.53
CA THR A 573 10.24 6.48 -12.25
C THR A 573 9.21 5.36 -12.40
N PRO A 574 9.58 4.08 -12.16
CA PRO A 574 8.70 2.95 -12.37
C PRO A 574 7.70 2.78 -11.23
N ILE A 575 6.49 2.27 -11.54
CA ILE A 575 5.51 1.78 -10.58
C ILE A 575 5.61 0.26 -10.57
N ILE A 576 6.11 -0.32 -9.49
CA ILE A 576 6.48 -1.74 -9.44
C ILE A 576 5.47 -2.64 -8.73
N ALA A 577 4.57 -2.05 -7.94
CA ALA A 577 3.51 -2.75 -7.22
C ALA A 577 2.27 -1.87 -7.14
N GLY A 578 1.12 -2.46 -6.91
CA GLY A 578 -0.11 -1.69 -6.70
C GLY A 578 -1.35 -2.56 -6.59
N ASN A 579 -2.40 -1.94 -6.04
CA ASN A 579 -3.70 -2.55 -5.80
C ASN A 579 -4.82 -1.61 -6.24
N VAL A 580 -5.94 -2.16 -6.69
CA VAL A 580 -7.17 -1.39 -6.95
C VAL A 580 -8.30 -1.91 -6.07
N SER A 581 -8.86 -1.02 -5.27
CA SER A 581 -10.03 -1.26 -4.45
C SER A 581 -11.19 -0.41 -4.94
N PHE A 582 -12.19 -1.05 -5.53
CA PHE A 582 -13.43 -0.42 -5.96
C PHE A 582 -14.58 -0.70 -4.97
N TYR A 583 -15.75 -0.16 -5.27
CA TYR A 583 -16.97 -0.28 -4.47
C TYR A 583 -16.85 0.25 -3.04
N ASN A 584 -15.88 1.15 -2.78
CA ASN A 584 -15.76 1.81 -1.49
C ASN A 584 -16.86 2.87 -1.36
N GLU A 585 -18.06 2.40 -1.11
CA GLU A 585 -19.24 3.24 -0.92
C GLU A 585 -20.27 2.58 -0.01
N SER A 586 -21.19 3.39 0.47
CA SER A 586 -22.27 3.03 1.36
C SER A 586 -23.54 3.78 0.98
N LYS A 587 -24.62 3.65 1.76
CA LYS A 587 -25.85 4.46 1.60
C LYS A 587 -25.60 5.97 1.72
N SER A 588 -24.53 6.39 2.40
CA SER A 588 -24.15 7.80 2.53
C SER A 588 -23.40 8.35 1.31
N GLY A 589 -23.02 7.50 0.38
CA GLY A 589 -22.29 7.83 -0.84
C GLY A 589 -20.94 7.14 -0.97
N SER A 590 -20.21 7.53 -2.00
CA SER A 590 -18.83 7.05 -2.24
C SER A 590 -17.84 7.78 -1.36
N ILE A 591 -16.72 7.12 -1.08
CA ILE A 591 -15.54 7.80 -0.50
C ILE A 591 -15.01 8.89 -1.42
N PRO A 592 -14.22 9.85 -0.93
CA PRO A 592 -13.42 10.72 -1.80
C PRO A 592 -12.48 9.89 -2.69
N PRO A 593 -12.22 10.31 -3.94
CA PRO A 593 -11.21 9.68 -4.78
C PRO A 593 -9.89 9.57 -4.04
N SER A 594 -9.36 8.36 -3.89
CA SER A 594 -8.21 8.12 -3.01
C SER A 594 -7.09 7.36 -3.74
N PRO A 595 -6.32 8.04 -4.62
CA PRO A 595 -5.08 7.49 -5.18
C PRO A 595 -3.96 7.61 -4.14
N ILE A 596 -3.84 6.61 -3.25
CA ILE A 596 -2.79 6.54 -2.23
C ILE A 596 -1.51 6.05 -2.90
N VAL A 597 -0.42 6.82 -2.81
CA VAL A 597 0.83 6.55 -3.53
C VAL A 597 1.98 6.45 -2.55
N SER A 598 2.84 5.45 -2.72
CA SER A 598 4.05 5.30 -1.92
C SER A 598 5.30 5.43 -2.79
N CYS A 599 6.32 6.09 -2.25
CA CYS A 599 7.63 6.24 -2.88
C CYS A 599 8.70 5.49 -2.08
N LEU A 600 9.40 4.59 -2.75
CA LEU A 600 10.64 4.00 -2.29
C LEU A 600 11.81 4.86 -2.79
N GLY A 601 12.55 5.46 -1.87
CA GLY A 601 13.76 6.22 -2.17
C GLY A 601 15.02 5.41 -1.86
N LYS A 602 16.09 5.65 -2.64
CA LYS A 602 17.43 5.06 -2.45
C LYS A 602 18.37 6.07 -1.81
N ILE A 603 19.14 5.61 -0.82
CA ILE A 603 20.19 6.38 -0.14
C ILE A 603 21.54 5.68 -0.40
N ASN A 604 22.48 6.41 -0.98
CA ASN A 604 23.80 5.86 -1.31
C ASN A 604 24.68 5.67 -0.07
N ASP A 605 24.58 6.58 0.90
CA ASP A 605 25.29 6.51 2.19
C ASP A 605 24.37 6.96 3.33
N ILE A 606 23.99 6.01 4.17
CA ILE A 606 23.10 6.22 5.30
C ILE A 606 23.63 7.23 6.34
N SER A 607 24.94 7.51 6.34
CA SER A 607 25.54 8.49 7.25
C SER A 607 25.18 9.94 6.92
N ASN A 608 24.66 10.21 5.71
CA ASN A 608 24.34 11.55 5.25
C ASN A 608 22.89 11.98 5.49
N VAL A 609 22.03 11.08 6.04
CA VAL A 609 20.60 11.37 6.24
C VAL A 609 20.40 12.53 7.22
N VAL A 610 19.36 13.33 6.96
CA VAL A 610 18.94 14.44 7.82
C VAL A 610 17.52 14.23 8.31
N THR A 611 17.15 14.94 9.39
CA THR A 611 15.77 14.96 9.90
C THR A 611 15.18 16.37 9.76
N MET A 612 13.87 16.48 9.97
CA MET A 612 13.16 17.76 9.85
C MET A 612 13.54 18.79 10.92
N SER A 613 13.93 18.37 12.13
CA SER A 613 14.12 19.26 13.27
C SER A 613 15.34 20.16 13.16
N PHE A 614 15.23 21.48 13.43
CA PHE A 614 16.35 22.41 13.50
C PHE A 614 17.46 21.93 14.45
N LYS A 615 18.71 22.09 14.03
CA LYS A 615 19.89 21.57 14.76
C LYS A 615 20.69 22.64 15.51
N SER A 616 20.71 23.88 15.00
CA SER A 616 21.58 24.93 15.54
C SER A 616 20.90 26.29 15.51
N PRO A 617 21.02 27.12 16.58
CA PRO A 617 20.61 28.51 16.53
C PRO A 617 21.50 29.33 15.59
N ALA A 618 20.95 30.41 15.03
CA ALA A 618 21.59 31.34 14.09
C ALA A 618 21.94 30.71 12.73
N SER A 619 21.39 29.55 12.40
CA SER A 619 21.43 29.00 11.05
C SER A 619 20.47 29.76 10.13
N LYS A 620 20.73 29.76 8.84
CA LYS A 620 19.85 30.36 7.83
C LYS A 620 18.74 29.38 7.45
N ILE A 621 17.53 29.92 7.30
CA ILE A 621 16.36 29.18 6.84
C ILE A 621 16.04 29.58 5.42
N PHE A 622 16.08 28.60 4.53
CA PHE A 622 15.70 28.79 3.13
C PHE A 622 14.39 28.08 2.83
N MET A 623 13.60 28.68 1.95
CA MET A 623 12.41 28.10 1.35
C MET A 623 12.67 27.82 -0.12
N ILE A 624 12.31 26.61 -0.57
CA ILE A 624 12.34 26.16 -1.95
C ILE A 624 10.90 25.97 -2.42
N GLY A 625 10.56 26.51 -3.59
CA GLY A 625 9.20 26.51 -4.11
C GLY A 625 8.44 27.81 -3.76
N LYS A 626 7.99 28.51 -4.80
CA LYS A 626 7.24 29.77 -4.64
C LYS A 626 5.80 29.47 -4.17
N ARG A 627 5.33 30.27 -3.20
CA ARG A 627 3.93 30.21 -2.78
C ARG A 627 3.00 30.73 -3.87
N LYS A 628 1.87 30.07 -4.04
CA LYS A 628 0.84 30.40 -5.02
C LYS A 628 -0.52 30.53 -4.33
N ASP A 629 -1.50 31.04 -5.04
CA ASP A 629 -2.90 31.11 -4.59
C ASP A 629 -3.56 29.72 -4.75
N GLU A 630 -3.13 28.78 -3.89
CA GLU A 630 -3.49 27.36 -3.96
C GLU A 630 -3.92 26.86 -2.57
N LEU A 631 -5.13 27.30 -2.15
CA LEU A 631 -5.76 26.89 -0.88
C LEU A 631 -6.89 25.86 -1.07
N GLY A 632 -7.18 25.45 -2.32
CA GLY A 632 -8.21 24.45 -2.60
C GLY A 632 -7.86 23.10 -1.99
N GLY A 633 -8.74 22.57 -1.14
CA GLY A 633 -8.55 21.34 -0.39
C GLY A 633 -7.71 21.49 0.88
N SER A 634 -7.21 22.70 1.18
CA SER A 634 -6.30 22.94 2.31
C SER A 634 -6.99 22.81 3.68
N LEU A 635 -6.17 22.56 4.69
CA LEU A 635 -6.61 22.60 6.08
C LEU A 635 -7.12 23.99 6.47
N TYR A 636 -6.48 25.07 5.97
CA TYR A 636 -6.94 26.43 6.23
C TYR A 636 -8.42 26.63 5.80
N TYR A 637 -8.79 26.18 4.61
CA TYR A 637 -10.19 26.24 4.16
C TYR A 637 -11.09 25.31 4.97
N SER A 638 -10.60 24.15 5.36
CA SER A 638 -11.35 23.19 6.18
C SER A 638 -11.74 23.77 7.56
N LEU A 639 -10.89 24.61 8.18
CA LEU A 639 -11.23 25.33 9.42
C LEU A 639 -12.42 26.28 9.24
N HIS A 640 -12.65 26.75 8.01
CA HIS A 640 -13.79 27.61 7.66
C HIS A 640 -14.98 26.81 7.08
N LYS A 641 -14.90 25.46 7.07
CA LYS A 641 -15.90 24.57 6.46
C LYS A 641 -16.07 24.78 4.94
N GLU A 642 -15.01 25.20 4.30
CA GLU A 642 -14.92 25.43 2.88
C GLU A 642 -13.97 24.44 2.23
N LEU A 643 -14.14 24.18 0.94
CA LEU A 643 -13.28 23.30 0.19
C LEU A 643 -12.38 24.05 -0.80
N GLY A 644 -12.90 25.11 -1.41
CA GLY A 644 -12.20 25.88 -2.45
C GLY A 644 -12.17 25.17 -3.81
N ALA A 645 -11.36 25.71 -4.71
CA ALA A 645 -11.24 25.22 -6.08
C ALA A 645 -9.78 25.16 -6.58
N ASN A 646 -8.92 26.05 -6.07
CA ASN A 646 -7.53 26.18 -6.53
C ASN A 646 -6.63 25.15 -5.83
N VAL A 647 -6.68 23.90 -6.28
CA VAL A 647 -5.79 22.80 -5.84
C VAL A 647 -4.36 23.10 -6.30
N PRO A 648 -3.33 22.75 -5.51
CA PRO A 648 -1.94 22.86 -5.95
C PRO A 648 -1.70 22.25 -7.32
N ASN A 649 -1.14 23.07 -8.24
CA ASN A 649 -0.84 22.69 -9.62
C ASN A 649 0.65 22.88 -9.90
N PRO A 650 1.48 21.89 -9.55
CA PRO A 650 2.93 21.97 -9.64
C PRO A 650 3.44 21.86 -11.08
N ASN A 651 4.55 22.52 -11.35
CA ASN A 651 5.38 22.22 -12.52
C ASN A 651 6.28 21.03 -12.18
N ILE A 652 5.96 19.85 -12.74
CA ILE A 652 6.67 18.60 -12.41
C ILE A 652 8.18 18.70 -12.70
N ASP A 653 8.59 19.35 -13.78
CA ASP A 653 10.02 19.52 -14.11
C ASP A 653 10.76 20.39 -13.08
N GLU A 654 10.11 21.43 -12.57
CA GLU A 654 10.64 22.27 -11.51
C GLU A 654 10.78 21.46 -10.19
N VAL A 655 9.73 20.71 -9.80
CA VAL A 655 9.75 19.85 -8.61
C VAL A 655 10.83 18.78 -8.71
N LYS A 656 11.01 18.15 -9.88
CA LYS A 656 12.10 17.21 -10.14
C LYS A 656 13.46 17.85 -9.86
N GLY A 657 13.70 19.06 -10.40
CA GLY A 657 14.92 19.79 -10.14
C GLY A 657 15.12 20.10 -8.65
N GLN A 658 14.07 20.51 -7.94
CA GLN A 658 14.09 20.77 -6.49
C GLN A 658 14.49 19.51 -5.70
N ILE A 659 13.83 18.39 -5.96
CA ILE A 659 14.12 17.08 -5.33
C ILE A 659 15.59 16.71 -5.50
N TYR A 660 16.12 16.80 -6.71
CA TYR A 660 17.52 16.41 -6.96
C TYR A 660 18.53 17.41 -6.40
N ALA A 661 18.22 18.72 -6.40
CA ALA A 661 19.06 19.71 -5.74
C ALA A 661 19.10 19.49 -4.20
N ILE A 662 17.99 19.12 -3.57
CA ILE A 662 17.93 18.77 -2.16
C ILE A 662 18.77 17.52 -1.87
N THR A 663 18.57 16.43 -2.60
CA THR A 663 19.35 15.19 -2.38
C THR A 663 20.84 15.39 -2.62
N ASP A 664 21.24 16.17 -3.66
CA ASP A 664 22.65 16.54 -3.88
C ASP A 664 23.21 17.36 -2.72
N SER A 665 22.42 18.27 -2.18
CA SER A 665 22.86 19.11 -1.06
C SER A 665 23.03 18.33 0.23
N ILE A 666 22.16 17.34 0.49
CA ILE A 666 22.27 16.41 1.63
C ILE A 666 23.49 15.50 1.45
N ASP A 667 23.68 14.89 0.28
CA ASP A 667 24.85 14.04 -0.03
C ASP A 667 26.19 14.77 0.17
N ASN A 668 26.20 16.09 -0.06
CA ASN A 668 27.38 16.93 0.17
C ASN A 668 27.47 17.53 1.59
N ASN A 669 26.62 17.10 2.53
CA ASN A 669 26.58 17.58 3.93
C ASN A 669 26.40 19.11 4.05
N LEU A 670 25.58 19.71 3.18
CA LEU A 670 25.34 21.15 3.15
C LEU A 670 24.08 21.57 3.91
N ILE A 671 23.16 20.64 4.15
CA ILE A 671 21.88 20.86 4.84
C ILE A 671 21.93 20.19 6.20
N ASN A 672 21.49 20.91 7.25
CA ASN A 672 21.43 20.38 8.62
C ASN A 672 20.06 19.77 8.97
N ALA A 673 18.98 20.36 8.44
CA ALA A 673 17.62 19.88 8.57
C ALA A 673 16.84 20.20 7.31
N CYS A 674 15.91 19.33 6.95
CA CYS A 674 15.03 19.49 5.80
C CYS A 674 13.63 18.97 6.13
N HIS A 675 12.61 19.70 5.70
CA HIS A 675 11.21 19.33 5.83
C HIS A 675 10.47 19.70 4.55
N ASP A 676 9.54 18.89 4.10
CA ASP A 676 8.69 19.25 2.98
C ASP A 676 7.62 20.28 3.40
N ILE A 677 7.01 20.94 2.42
CA ILE A 677 5.86 21.81 2.64
C ILE A 677 4.64 21.11 2.05
N SER A 678 3.70 20.72 2.91
CA SER A 678 2.50 19.97 2.57
C SER A 678 1.28 20.52 3.31
N ASP A 679 0.50 19.68 4.00
CA ASP A 679 -0.70 20.06 4.74
C ASP A 679 -0.44 21.16 5.75
N GLY A 680 -1.25 22.23 5.68
CA GLY A 680 -1.13 23.41 6.52
C GLY A 680 -0.04 24.41 6.10
N GLY A 681 0.71 24.10 5.03
CA GLY A 681 1.67 24.99 4.38
C GLY A 681 2.91 25.31 5.22
N VAL A 682 3.57 26.42 4.88
CA VAL A 682 4.85 26.82 5.47
C VAL A 682 4.76 27.03 6.98
N ALA A 683 3.60 27.50 7.48
CA ALA A 683 3.45 27.79 8.89
C ALA A 683 3.50 26.52 9.75
N ILE A 684 2.93 25.42 9.26
CA ILE A 684 3.02 24.11 9.93
C ILE A 684 4.42 23.55 9.79
N ALA A 685 5.00 23.50 8.60
CA ALA A 685 6.34 22.97 8.38
C ALA A 685 7.40 23.63 9.28
N LEU A 686 7.40 24.97 9.36
CA LEU A 686 8.30 25.71 10.26
C LEU A 686 8.04 25.41 11.74
N SER A 687 6.77 25.22 12.14
CA SER A 687 6.43 24.93 13.53
C SER A 687 6.98 23.56 13.94
N GLU A 688 6.77 22.53 13.13
CA GLU A 688 7.23 21.16 13.39
C GLU A 688 8.76 21.08 13.46
N MET A 689 9.48 21.82 12.62
CA MET A 689 10.94 21.90 12.68
C MET A 689 11.48 22.45 14.01
N THR A 690 10.67 23.19 14.80
CA THR A 690 11.08 23.73 16.11
C THR A 690 10.93 22.74 17.26
N PHE A 691 10.16 21.64 17.14
CA PHE A 691 9.63 20.90 18.28
C PHE A 691 10.63 20.00 18.99
N GLU A 692 11.50 19.30 18.30
CA GLU A 692 12.39 18.29 18.92
C GLU A 692 13.47 18.95 19.77
N ASN A 693 14.25 19.86 19.18
CA ASN A 693 15.40 20.49 19.81
C ASN A 693 15.05 21.81 20.52
N ASN A 694 13.77 22.21 20.47
CA ASN A 694 13.27 23.42 21.11
C ASN A 694 14.04 24.68 20.67
N ILE A 695 14.35 24.75 19.37
CA ILE A 695 15.01 25.87 18.68
C ILE A 695 13.92 26.66 17.98
N GLY A 696 13.84 27.96 18.27
CA GLY A 696 12.86 28.85 17.62
C GLY A 696 13.28 29.28 16.23
N CYS A 697 12.39 30.01 15.56
CA CYS A 697 12.67 30.62 14.26
C CYS A 697 12.10 32.03 14.14
N SER A 698 12.73 32.85 13.32
CA SER A 698 12.23 34.18 12.94
C SER A 698 12.31 34.30 11.43
N VAL A 699 11.14 34.33 10.78
CA VAL A 699 11.06 34.33 9.31
C VAL A 699 10.15 35.41 8.78
N ASN A 700 10.44 35.88 7.57
CA ASN A 700 9.61 36.82 6.83
C ASN A 700 9.49 36.37 5.38
N ILE A 701 8.33 35.85 5.01
CA ILE A 701 8.01 35.38 3.68
C ILE A 701 7.39 36.54 2.91
N SER A 702 8.09 37.02 1.91
CA SER A 702 7.64 38.14 1.08
C SER A 702 7.01 37.66 -0.21
N GLY A 703 6.01 38.38 -0.69
CA GLY A 703 5.33 38.06 -1.95
C GLY A 703 4.20 39.04 -2.28
N LYS A 704 3.50 38.79 -3.38
CA LYS A 704 2.32 39.59 -3.79
C LYS A 704 1.02 39.03 -3.22
N LEU A 705 1.05 37.85 -2.64
CA LEU A 705 -0.10 37.20 -2.02
C LEU A 705 -0.38 37.83 -0.65
N SER A 706 -1.61 37.68 -0.17
CA SER A 706 -1.96 38.00 1.19
C SER A 706 -1.25 37.04 2.17
N VAL A 707 -1.12 37.47 3.44
CA VAL A 707 -0.27 36.75 4.42
C VAL A 707 -0.80 35.33 4.69
N GLU A 708 -2.11 35.13 4.75
CA GLU A 708 -2.72 33.80 4.91
C GLU A 708 -2.38 32.86 3.75
N LYS A 709 -2.33 33.37 2.52
CA LYS A 709 -1.93 32.59 1.34
C LYS A 709 -0.44 32.29 1.30
N LEU A 710 0.40 33.20 1.81
CA LEU A 710 1.84 32.96 1.94
C LEU A 710 2.15 31.88 2.99
N LEU A 711 1.41 31.87 4.11
CA LEU A 711 1.68 31.00 5.25
C LEU A 711 0.99 29.65 5.16
N PHE A 712 -0.25 29.59 4.66
CA PHE A 712 -1.13 28.42 4.73
C PHE A 712 -1.42 27.75 3.39
N SER A 713 -0.92 28.30 2.26
CA SER A 713 -1.02 27.63 0.96
C SER A 713 -0.22 26.31 0.97
N GLU A 714 -0.88 25.25 0.55
CA GLU A 714 -0.31 23.89 0.49
C GLU A 714 0.43 23.59 -0.82
N THR A 715 0.88 24.64 -1.50
CA THR A 715 1.83 24.51 -2.62
C THR A 715 3.09 23.79 -2.13
N GLY A 716 3.43 22.67 -2.73
CA GLY A 716 4.59 21.86 -2.35
C GLY A 716 5.91 22.58 -2.45
N GLY A 717 6.90 22.14 -1.68
CA GLY A 717 8.24 22.73 -1.61
C GLY A 717 9.03 22.15 -0.45
N PHE A 718 10.12 22.85 -0.03
CA PHE A 718 10.94 22.45 1.11
C PHE A 718 11.33 23.65 1.97
N ILE A 719 11.52 23.39 3.26
CA ILE A 719 12.23 24.27 4.20
C ILE A 719 13.54 23.57 4.58
N ILE A 720 14.64 24.30 4.50
CA ILE A 720 15.96 23.78 4.88
C ILE A 720 16.70 24.68 5.85
N GLU A 721 17.44 24.06 6.77
CA GLU A 721 18.38 24.71 7.68
C GLU A 721 19.79 24.60 7.11
N VAL A 722 20.48 25.73 7.01
CA VAL A 722 21.85 25.82 6.45
C VAL A 722 22.72 26.70 7.36
N ILE A 723 23.89 26.21 7.76
CA ILE A 723 24.88 27.04 8.47
C ILE A 723 25.54 28.06 7.53
N ASP A 724 26.00 29.19 8.07
CA ASP A 724 26.52 30.28 7.26
C ASP A 724 27.65 29.88 6.29
N SER A 725 28.53 28.94 6.69
CA SER A 725 29.62 28.46 5.84
C SER A 725 29.15 27.72 4.57
N ASN A 726 27.95 27.22 4.55
CA ASN A 726 27.40 26.38 3.47
C ASN A 726 26.48 27.16 2.51
N VAL A 727 26.15 28.41 2.85
CA VAL A 727 25.17 29.24 2.12
C VAL A 727 25.52 29.40 0.63
N ASP A 728 26.79 29.73 0.35
CA ASP A 728 27.23 29.95 -1.05
C ASP A 728 27.25 28.66 -1.86
N ALA A 729 27.60 27.53 -1.22
CA ALA A 729 27.61 26.23 -1.86
C ALA A 729 26.18 25.78 -2.24
N ILE A 730 25.22 25.94 -1.33
CA ILE A 730 23.80 25.66 -1.57
C ILE A 730 23.27 26.50 -2.73
N LYS A 731 23.47 27.84 -2.67
CA LYS A 731 23.02 28.74 -3.75
C LYS A 731 23.55 28.32 -5.10
N LYS A 732 24.80 27.88 -5.15
CA LYS A 732 25.44 27.41 -6.39
C LYS A 732 24.79 26.14 -6.95
N ILE A 733 24.41 25.15 -6.09
CA ILE A 733 23.72 23.94 -6.52
C ILE A 733 22.38 24.30 -7.18
N PHE A 734 21.57 25.13 -6.51
CA PHE A 734 20.26 25.53 -7.04
C PHE A 734 20.38 26.36 -8.32
N GLN A 735 21.36 27.27 -8.39
CA GLN A 735 21.64 28.03 -9.61
C GLN A 735 22.02 27.13 -10.80
N ASN A 736 22.82 26.10 -10.57
CA ASN A 736 23.20 25.15 -11.61
C ASN A 736 21.98 24.37 -12.16
N CYS A 737 20.95 24.21 -11.34
CA CYS A 737 19.68 23.61 -11.74
C CYS A 737 18.68 24.64 -12.31
N ASN A 738 19.04 25.90 -12.47
CA ASN A 738 18.14 27.01 -12.83
C ASN A 738 16.98 27.22 -11.85
N LEU A 739 17.18 26.93 -10.58
CA LEU A 739 16.17 27.03 -9.52
C LEU A 739 16.44 28.21 -8.61
N GLY A 740 15.33 28.82 -8.14
CA GLY A 740 15.38 29.83 -7.07
C GLY A 740 15.40 29.17 -5.69
N ILE A 741 16.06 29.85 -4.75
CA ILE A 741 16.07 29.55 -3.34
C ILE A 741 15.94 30.85 -2.56
N ASP A 742 14.95 30.96 -1.68
CA ASP A 742 14.61 32.18 -0.96
C ASP A 742 15.10 32.08 0.50
N LEU A 743 16.02 32.98 0.89
CA LEU A 743 16.37 33.15 2.30
C LEU A 743 15.20 33.84 3.00
N ILE A 744 14.52 33.13 3.89
CA ILE A 744 13.33 33.63 4.57
C ILE A 744 13.57 34.05 6.03
N GLY A 745 14.69 33.67 6.64
CA GLY A 745 14.99 33.99 8.02
C GLY A 745 16.11 33.16 8.63
N GLU A 746 16.06 33.03 9.94
CA GLU A 746 17.06 32.29 10.72
C GLU A 746 16.46 31.58 11.93
N THR A 747 17.14 30.56 12.39
CA THR A 747 16.84 29.87 13.65
C THR A 747 17.30 30.71 14.84
N THR A 748 16.57 30.61 15.95
CA THR A 748 16.84 31.46 17.14
C THR A 748 17.02 30.64 18.42
N LYS A 749 17.75 31.24 19.41
CA LYS A 749 17.84 30.68 20.76
C LYS A 749 16.55 30.89 21.55
N GLU A 750 15.83 31.95 21.20
CA GLU A 750 14.50 32.21 21.79
C GLU A 750 13.55 31.12 21.30
N LYS A 751 12.80 30.58 22.24
CA LYS A 751 11.84 29.48 22.04
C LYS A 751 10.51 29.98 21.51
N TYR A 752 10.54 30.68 20.39
CA TYR A 752 9.38 31.28 19.74
C TYR A 752 9.37 31.00 18.25
N ILE A 753 8.20 30.86 17.71
CA ILE A 753 7.90 30.77 16.28
C ILE A 753 7.41 32.15 15.85
N LYS A 754 8.23 32.88 15.11
CA LYS A 754 7.91 34.24 14.61
C LYS A 754 7.82 34.23 13.09
N MET A 755 6.67 34.63 12.54
CA MET A 755 6.43 34.64 11.09
C MET A 755 5.68 35.91 10.67
N ASN A 756 6.27 36.67 9.74
CA ASN A 756 5.65 37.81 9.05
C ASN A 756 5.05 38.88 9.99
N ASP A 757 5.59 39.06 11.17
CA ASP A 757 5.03 39.94 12.22
C ASP A 757 3.54 39.69 12.54
N LYS A 758 3.03 38.52 12.19
CA LYS A 758 1.65 38.06 12.39
C LYS A 758 1.53 36.89 13.35
N ILE A 759 2.53 36.05 13.38
CA ILE A 759 2.63 34.91 14.31
C ILE A 759 3.79 35.19 15.26
N ASP A 760 3.51 35.09 16.56
CA ASP A 760 4.49 35.10 17.65
C ASP A 760 3.97 34.15 18.73
N LEU A 761 4.39 32.88 18.65
CA LEU A 761 3.88 31.78 19.49
C LEU A 761 5.05 31.05 20.15
N SER A 762 4.91 30.68 21.41
CA SER A 762 5.88 29.87 22.13
C SER A 762 5.99 28.47 21.48
N THR A 763 7.24 28.00 21.24
CA THR A 763 7.48 26.63 20.74
C THR A 763 6.92 25.56 21.67
N GLU A 764 6.94 25.80 22.99
CA GLU A 764 6.41 24.87 24.00
C GLU A 764 4.87 24.76 23.91
N GLU A 765 4.19 25.91 23.77
CA GLU A 765 2.73 25.94 23.59
C GLU A 765 2.31 25.26 22.28
N ALA A 766 2.99 25.59 21.17
CA ALA A 766 2.76 24.99 19.87
C ALA A 766 2.95 23.47 19.89
N LYS A 767 4.07 22.99 20.44
CA LYS A 767 4.37 21.56 20.61
C LYS A 767 3.32 20.85 21.47
N LYS A 768 2.87 21.47 22.56
CA LYS A 768 1.84 20.88 23.42
C LYS A 768 0.52 20.69 22.69
N LEU A 769 0.09 21.68 21.91
CA LEU A 769 -1.11 21.58 21.07
C LEU A 769 -0.98 20.48 20.04
N TRP A 770 0.15 20.42 19.33
CA TRP A 770 0.45 19.40 18.34
C TRP A 770 0.46 17.99 18.94
N LEU A 771 1.13 17.78 20.07
CA LEU A 771 1.20 16.47 20.73
C LEU A 771 -0.17 15.96 21.23
N ASN A 772 -1.05 16.85 21.67
CA ASN A 772 -2.30 16.46 22.31
C ASN A 772 -3.52 16.55 21.39
N GLY A 773 -3.44 17.24 20.25
CA GLY A 773 -4.58 17.54 19.40
C GLY A 773 -5.38 16.30 18.95
N LEU A 774 -4.71 15.24 18.50
CA LEU A 774 -5.35 13.96 18.18
C LEU A 774 -5.60 13.11 19.43
N ARG A 775 -4.62 13.03 20.33
CA ARG A 775 -4.68 12.24 21.58
C ARG A 775 -5.92 12.58 22.43
N ASP A 776 -6.27 13.85 22.56
CA ASP A 776 -7.43 14.28 23.34
C ASP A 776 -8.77 14.02 22.65
N LYS A 777 -8.77 13.88 21.32
CA LYS A 777 -9.96 13.53 20.54
C LYS A 777 -10.26 12.02 20.56
N ILE A 778 -9.24 11.19 20.61
CA ILE A 778 -9.39 9.71 20.66
C ILE A 778 -9.89 9.24 22.03
N LYS A 779 -9.43 9.86 23.13
CA LYS A 779 -9.94 9.59 24.48
C LYS A 779 -11.44 9.92 24.59
#